data_f02ce6bc9e4fe32653d07f4b5f376685
#
_entry.id   f02ce6bc9e4fe32653d07f4b5f376685
#
_cell.length_a   1.000
_cell.length_b   1.000
_cell.length_c   1.000
_cell.angle_alpha   90.00
_cell.angle_beta   90.00
_cell.angle_gamma   90.00
#
_symmetry.space_group_name_H-M   'P 1'
#
loop_
_entity.id
_entity.type
_entity.pdbx_description
1 polymer ?
#
loop_
_entity_poly.entity_id
_entity_poly.type
_entity_poly.pdbx_seq_one_letter_code
_entity_poly.pdbx_strand_id
1 'polypeptide(L)'
;LGSVLVSVAARRLPSWLVAPLSVAALTGWTLLSLRLAATHAALPGGLGEVAADAARNAIPRLLTAMIPVEPAPDTVLVPVVAAWLAGLTAAEVALRAGRVLLGYLPPALLYAGALYVVGPNADPAIGPTVLFAAVAAAGLATSGRRDGPAPDPVAGLNPAVRAAVRLRLTAASAAGLAVVVALAALLAPVVAAQVDERPVDPRRYVEPPRVESLDENPLIRISGWALNPDQRLLDVRTSGGAAGDGSPRIRLAVLSDYDGVTWRVGATYRNAGRILPAAEPAPNAATDEVRQEITVGDLTGRLLPAVPTPREVTGARVAYDPATGTLIRPEGLAPGLRYEVSSVRERPDVNLLPTANVPAGDGVARVLRVADGAPEPLRRLATQLAESNGAPYARADAIATFLAEHYRVTADAPSGHAYPNLAFFLFGPRNGGGQRGTSEQFAAAFAVLGRLAGLPTRVVVGFEPKGDGPVRAADAYAWPEVLFDGVGWVPFDPMPRPDSEPRPVEEDFRPQPEDPPPSEVPAPTEEPSATPPAAAPAPGRNEGGLGTPMLVGGGVGGLLLVVGAALAALVAMRRRLTRSRLDAGDPGSRVAGAWRELTDALRLAGHPVGPDLAAAEVAERARRTLAEARAARSSPDAGRPDPAGTTASGYPADPAGTALDGRTADRALSTPIGGAADHADVTELAGLVNQVAFAPGSVDPAQAGRAAAVAAGYVAALRAARSRWGRLRWAVHPGPLRWRR
;
A
#
# COMPACT_ATOMS: atom_id res chain seq x y z
N LEU A 1 -19.32 4.33 9.14
CA LEU A 1 -20.15 4.95 10.18
C LEU A 1 -19.49 6.20 10.75
N GLY A 2 -18.21 6.18 11.16
CA GLY A 2 -17.53 7.34 11.76
C GLY A 2 -17.55 8.59 10.88
N SER A 3 -17.25 8.48 9.61
CA SER A 3 -17.27 9.60 8.65
C SER A 3 -18.67 10.18 8.45
N VAL A 4 -19.69 9.33 8.42
CA VAL A 4 -21.08 9.74 8.32
C VAL A 4 -21.53 10.46 9.60
N LEU A 5 -21.15 9.94 10.78
CA LEU A 5 -21.42 10.58 12.06
C LEU A 5 -20.79 11.98 12.15
N VAL A 6 -19.55 12.13 11.69
CA VAL A 6 -18.88 13.44 11.62
C VAL A 6 -19.65 14.40 10.71
N SER A 7 -20.09 13.95 9.53
CA SER A 7 -20.88 14.79 8.61
C SER A 7 -22.24 15.17 9.21
N VAL A 8 -22.92 14.24 9.87
CA VAL A 8 -24.22 14.50 10.54
C VAL A 8 -24.05 15.45 11.73
N ALA A 9 -23.06 15.22 12.60
CA ALA A 9 -22.78 16.07 13.76
C ALA A 9 -22.38 17.49 13.32
N ALA A 10 -21.58 17.57 12.26
CA ALA A 10 -21.14 18.83 11.69
C ALA A 10 -22.22 19.53 10.80
N ARG A 11 -23.43 18.98 10.69
CA ARG A 11 -24.51 19.49 9.83
C ARG A 11 -24.87 20.95 10.11
N ARG A 12 -24.77 21.37 11.40
CA ARG A 12 -25.05 22.74 11.83
C ARG A 12 -23.83 23.69 11.71
N LEU A 13 -22.65 23.13 11.45
CA LEU A 13 -21.40 23.89 11.33
C LEU A 13 -21.20 24.42 9.91
N PRO A 14 -20.49 25.54 9.73
CA PRO A 14 -20.11 26.02 8.42
C PRO A 14 -19.30 24.95 7.67
N SER A 15 -19.52 24.84 6.35
CA SER A 15 -18.89 23.82 5.50
C SER A 15 -17.33 23.80 5.56
N TRP A 16 -16.72 24.93 5.91
CA TRP A 16 -15.26 25.02 6.03
C TRP A 16 -14.70 24.35 7.29
N LEU A 17 -15.53 24.14 8.34
CA LEU A 17 -15.12 23.42 9.57
C LEU A 17 -15.22 21.91 9.42
N VAL A 18 -16.02 21.41 8.49
CA VAL A 18 -16.22 19.97 8.30
C VAL A 18 -14.93 19.29 7.83
N ALA A 19 -14.19 19.92 6.92
CA ALA A 19 -12.94 19.36 6.40
C ALA A 19 -11.89 19.17 7.51
N PRO A 20 -11.50 20.19 8.30
CA PRO A 20 -10.52 19.99 9.37
C PRO A 20 -11.02 19.04 10.48
N LEU A 21 -12.30 19.08 10.83
CA LEU A 21 -12.87 18.16 11.79
C LEU A 21 -12.83 16.70 11.29
N SER A 22 -13.16 16.50 10.01
CA SER A 22 -13.09 15.17 9.40
C SER A 22 -11.65 14.65 9.29
N VAL A 23 -10.68 15.53 8.97
CA VAL A 23 -9.26 15.15 8.95
C VAL A 23 -8.78 14.74 10.34
N ALA A 24 -9.11 15.51 11.37
CA ALA A 24 -8.75 15.17 12.75
C ALA A 24 -9.37 13.83 13.18
N ALA A 25 -10.66 13.63 12.88
CA ALA A 25 -11.35 12.37 13.18
C ALA A 25 -10.80 11.18 12.37
N LEU A 26 -10.48 11.38 11.08
CA LEU A 26 -9.82 10.37 10.25
C LEU A 26 -8.46 9.97 10.84
N THR A 27 -7.64 10.97 11.20
CA THR A 27 -6.32 10.71 11.79
C THR A 27 -6.47 9.90 13.09
N GLY A 28 -7.35 10.30 13.99
CA GLY A 28 -7.61 9.56 15.23
C GLY A 28 -8.10 8.15 14.98
N TRP A 29 -9.04 7.97 14.06
CA TRP A 29 -9.57 6.66 13.68
C TRP A 29 -8.50 5.76 13.03
N THR A 30 -7.70 6.33 12.14
CA THR A 30 -6.59 5.61 11.47
C THR A 30 -5.55 5.16 12.49
N LEU A 31 -5.11 6.04 13.39
CA LEU A 31 -4.16 5.68 14.44
C LEU A 31 -4.70 4.59 15.37
N LEU A 32 -5.99 4.67 15.74
CA LEU A 32 -6.64 3.61 16.52
C LEU A 32 -6.67 2.28 15.76
N SER A 33 -7.03 2.31 14.47
CA SER A 33 -7.07 1.11 13.62
C SER A 33 -5.68 0.48 13.46
N LEU A 34 -4.65 1.31 13.24
CA LEU A 34 -3.27 0.85 13.16
C LEU A 34 -2.77 0.25 14.48
N ARG A 35 -3.13 0.86 15.62
CA ARG A 35 -2.79 0.32 16.94
C ARG A 35 -3.44 -1.05 17.17
N LEU A 36 -4.74 -1.18 16.87
CA LEU A 36 -5.44 -2.46 17.01
C LEU A 36 -4.87 -3.52 16.07
N ALA A 37 -4.57 -3.17 14.82
CA ALA A 37 -3.94 -4.08 13.88
C ALA A 37 -2.52 -4.48 14.30
N ALA A 38 -1.72 -3.54 14.84
CA ALA A 38 -0.37 -3.83 15.34
C ALA A 38 -0.40 -4.76 16.57
N THR A 39 -1.34 -4.55 17.50
CA THR A 39 -1.50 -5.44 18.66
C THR A 39 -1.98 -6.83 18.25
N HIS A 40 -2.88 -6.91 17.27
CA HIS A 40 -3.35 -8.20 16.72
C HIS A 40 -2.23 -8.97 16.02
N ALA A 41 -1.40 -8.27 15.25
CA ALA A 41 -0.26 -8.85 14.54
C ALA A 41 1.00 -9.03 15.42
N ALA A 42 0.92 -8.72 16.73
CA ALA A 42 2.04 -8.80 17.69
C ALA A 42 3.34 -8.13 17.18
N LEU A 43 3.21 -6.97 16.51
CA LEU A 43 4.36 -6.26 15.94
C LEU A 43 5.16 -5.56 17.04
N PRO A 44 6.50 -5.69 17.06
CA PRO A 44 7.37 -4.88 17.90
C PRO A 44 7.46 -3.45 17.38
N GLY A 45 7.75 -2.50 18.26
CA GLY A 45 7.98 -1.10 17.91
C GLY A 45 6.92 -0.13 18.38
N GLY A 46 7.21 1.16 18.27
CA GLY A 46 6.31 2.25 18.65
C GLY A 46 5.24 2.52 17.58
N LEU A 47 4.08 3.04 17.99
CA LEU A 47 2.98 3.36 17.06
C LEU A 47 3.41 4.30 15.92
N GLY A 48 4.38 5.22 16.18
CA GLY A 48 4.91 6.13 15.18
C GLY A 48 5.68 5.41 14.06
N GLU A 49 6.50 4.42 14.42
CA GLU A 49 7.26 3.60 13.47
C GLU A 49 6.33 2.74 12.62
N VAL A 50 5.36 2.07 13.26
CA VAL A 50 4.34 1.27 12.59
C VAL A 50 3.52 2.12 11.61
N ALA A 51 3.12 3.33 12.02
CA ALA A 51 2.36 4.23 11.15
C ALA A 51 3.21 4.75 9.97
N ALA A 52 4.50 5.04 10.21
CA ALA A 52 5.42 5.47 9.15
C ALA A 52 5.70 4.35 8.14
N ASP A 53 5.89 3.12 8.62
CA ASP A 53 6.08 1.94 7.76
C ASP A 53 4.81 1.65 6.94
N ALA A 54 3.64 1.65 7.59
CA ALA A 54 2.37 1.49 6.92
C ALA A 54 2.14 2.58 5.85
N ALA A 55 2.46 3.85 6.15
CA ALA A 55 2.29 4.95 5.20
C ALA A 55 3.17 4.80 3.94
N ARG A 56 4.38 4.26 4.09
CA ARG A 56 5.29 4.05 2.94
C ARG A 56 4.91 2.84 2.10
N ASN A 57 4.46 1.77 2.74
CA ASN A 57 4.40 0.45 2.13
C ASN A 57 2.95 -0.08 1.95
N ALA A 58 1.91 0.64 2.41
CA ALA A 58 0.54 0.12 2.43
C ALA A 58 0.02 -0.27 1.03
N ILE A 59 0.26 0.55 0.01
CA ILE A 59 -0.24 0.24 -1.34
C ILE A 59 0.45 -0.99 -1.94
N PRO A 60 1.81 -1.04 -2.04
CA PRO A 60 2.47 -2.20 -2.60
C PRO A 60 2.21 -3.47 -1.77
N ARG A 61 2.18 -3.39 -0.43
CA ARG A 61 1.90 -4.56 0.41
C ARG A 61 0.46 -5.05 0.29
N LEU A 62 -0.52 -4.14 0.19
CA LEU A 62 -1.92 -4.53 -0.03
C LEU A 62 -2.11 -5.22 -1.39
N LEU A 63 -1.48 -4.69 -2.45
CA LEU A 63 -1.58 -5.26 -3.80
C LEU A 63 -0.80 -6.56 -3.97
N THR A 64 0.20 -6.81 -3.14
CA THR A 64 1.00 -8.04 -3.18
C THR A 64 0.65 -9.03 -2.07
N ALA A 65 -0.27 -8.66 -1.16
CA ALA A 65 -0.74 -9.54 -0.10
C ALA A 65 -1.47 -10.77 -0.67
N MET A 66 -1.30 -11.89 0.00
CA MET A 66 -2.00 -13.13 -0.34
C MET A 66 -3.45 -13.09 0.16
N ILE A 67 -4.33 -13.82 -0.49
CA ILE A 67 -5.74 -13.92 -0.09
C ILE A 67 -5.94 -15.21 0.69
N PRO A 68 -6.62 -15.14 1.85
CA PRO A 68 -7.24 -13.99 2.51
C PRO A 68 -6.22 -13.00 3.11
N VAL A 69 -6.50 -11.69 2.96
CA VAL A 69 -5.62 -10.62 3.48
C VAL A 69 -5.82 -10.49 4.98
N GLU A 70 -4.75 -10.66 5.75
CA GLU A 70 -4.79 -10.46 7.20
C GLU A 70 -4.79 -8.97 7.56
N PRO A 71 -5.54 -8.57 8.61
CA PRO A 71 -5.61 -7.19 9.07
C PRO A 71 -4.33 -6.76 9.79
N ALA A 72 -3.26 -6.47 9.04
CA ALA A 72 -2.03 -5.86 9.50
C ALA A 72 -2.06 -4.33 9.29
N PRO A 73 -1.22 -3.54 9.97
CA PRO A 73 -1.21 -2.08 9.84
C PRO A 73 -1.08 -1.60 8.39
N ASP A 74 -0.22 -2.23 7.62
CA ASP A 74 0.06 -1.93 6.22
C ASP A 74 -1.09 -2.33 5.26
N THR A 75 -1.86 -3.37 5.57
CA THR A 75 -3.00 -3.79 4.76
C THR A 75 -4.30 -3.08 5.13
N VAL A 76 -4.43 -2.59 6.38
CA VAL A 76 -5.63 -1.91 6.91
C VAL A 76 -5.66 -0.42 6.55
N LEU A 77 -4.52 0.24 6.41
CA LEU A 77 -4.43 1.69 6.22
C LEU A 77 -5.22 2.19 4.99
N VAL A 78 -4.99 1.59 3.82
CA VAL A 78 -5.65 2.00 2.57
C VAL A 78 -7.16 1.79 2.61
N PRO A 79 -7.68 0.60 3.00
CA PRO A 79 -9.12 0.39 3.17
C PRO A 79 -9.78 1.35 4.15
N VAL A 80 -9.16 1.66 5.30
CA VAL A 80 -9.69 2.58 6.30
C VAL A 80 -9.82 4.00 5.74
N VAL A 81 -8.77 4.51 5.10
CA VAL A 81 -8.78 5.85 4.48
C VAL A 81 -9.79 5.91 3.34
N ALA A 82 -9.81 4.92 2.46
CA ALA A 82 -10.73 4.86 1.32
C ALA A 82 -12.20 4.79 1.77
N ALA A 83 -12.52 3.94 2.76
CA ALA A 83 -13.85 3.83 3.33
C ALA A 83 -14.30 5.13 4.03
N TRP A 84 -13.39 5.80 4.74
CA TRP A 84 -13.67 7.10 5.34
C TRP A 84 -14.01 8.16 4.29
N LEU A 85 -13.19 8.29 3.26
CA LEU A 85 -13.39 9.25 2.17
C LEU A 85 -14.68 8.97 1.39
N ALA A 86 -14.95 7.70 1.08
CA ALA A 86 -16.19 7.30 0.41
C ALA A 86 -17.43 7.61 1.27
N GLY A 87 -17.39 7.31 2.56
CA GLY A 87 -18.48 7.60 3.47
C GLY A 87 -18.70 9.11 3.72
N LEU A 88 -17.61 9.89 3.83
CA LEU A 88 -17.69 11.33 3.98
C LEU A 88 -18.27 12.00 2.73
N THR A 89 -17.74 11.65 1.55
CA THR A 89 -18.23 12.21 0.28
C THR A 89 -19.67 11.82 0.01
N ALA A 90 -20.06 10.59 0.30
CA ALA A 90 -21.43 10.15 0.22
C ALA A 90 -22.36 10.99 1.10
N ALA A 91 -22.01 11.18 2.38
CA ALA A 91 -22.79 11.95 3.33
C ALA A 91 -22.87 13.44 2.93
N GLU A 92 -21.77 14.05 2.51
CA GLU A 92 -21.77 15.47 2.09
C GLU A 92 -22.60 15.69 0.82
N VAL A 93 -22.53 14.79 -0.16
CA VAL A 93 -23.34 14.86 -1.38
C VAL A 93 -24.82 14.63 -1.09
N ALA A 94 -25.14 13.67 -0.26
CA ALA A 94 -26.53 13.37 0.10
C ALA A 94 -27.15 14.47 0.97
N LEU A 95 -26.46 14.91 2.07
CA LEU A 95 -27.02 15.80 3.07
C LEU A 95 -26.93 17.29 2.70
N ARG A 96 -25.82 17.72 2.09
CA ARG A 96 -25.64 19.15 1.78
C ARG A 96 -25.95 19.51 0.34
N ALA A 97 -25.67 18.64 -0.64
CA ALA A 97 -26.02 18.89 -2.02
C ALA A 97 -27.44 18.40 -2.36
N GLY A 98 -28.11 17.68 -1.47
CA GLY A 98 -29.45 17.13 -1.68
C GLY A 98 -29.56 16.11 -2.82
N ARG A 99 -28.42 15.56 -3.26
CA ARG A 99 -28.33 14.60 -4.37
C ARG A 99 -28.08 13.18 -3.85
N VAL A 100 -29.13 12.57 -3.30
CA VAL A 100 -29.03 11.27 -2.63
C VAL A 100 -28.50 10.19 -3.59
N LEU A 101 -28.99 10.12 -4.83
CA LEU A 101 -28.52 9.15 -5.84
C LEU A 101 -27.01 9.26 -6.10
N LEU A 102 -26.48 10.48 -6.25
CA LEU A 102 -25.06 10.69 -6.43
C LEU A 102 -24.24 10.40 -5.17
N GLY A 103 -24.88 10.39 -4.00
CA GLY A 103 -24.26 10.00 -2.73
C GLY A 103 -23.89 8.52 -2.67
N TYR A 104 -24.52 7.65 -3.47
CA TYR A 104 -24.17 6.23 -3.53
C TYR A 104 -22.96 5.94 -4.43
N LEU A 105 -22.58 6.87 -5.31
CA LEU A 105 -21.49 6.65 -6.27
C LEU A 105 -20.15 6.38 -5.60
N PRO A 106 -19.67 7.16 -4.59
CA PRO A 106 -18.38 6.91 -3.96
C PRO A 106 -18.29 5.53 -3.26
N PRO A 107 -19.27 5.08 -2.46
CA PRO A 107 -19.23 3.72 -1.90
C PRO A 107 -19.32 2.63 -2.98
N ALA A 108 -20.09 2.83 -4.04
CA ALA A 108 -20.17 1.87 -5.13
C ALA A 108 -18.84 1.74 -5.89
N LEU A 109 -18.17 2.86 -6.16
CA LEU A 109 -16.83 2.86 -6.77
C LEU A 109 -15.78 2.21 -5.86
N LEU A 110 -15.84 2.46 -4.54
CA LEU A 110 -14.97 1.79 -3.60
C LEU A 110 -15.20 0.27 -3.59
N TYR A 111 -16.46 -0.16 -3.59
CA TYR A 111 -16.81 -1.57 -3.63
C TYR A 111 -16.35 -2.24 -4.94
N ALA A 112 -16.61 -1.61 -6.08
CA ALA A 112 -16.14 -2.09 -7.38
C ALA A 112 -14.60 -2.16 -7.43
N GLY A 113 -13.91 -1.17 -6.89
CA GLY A 113 -12.45 -1.17 -6.77
C GLY A 113 -11.92 -2.29 -5.89
N ALA A 114 -12.60 -2.59 -4.77
CA ALA A 114 -12.25 -3.71 -3.91
C ALA A 114 -12.43 -5.06 -4.63
N LEU A 115 -13.53 -5.25 -5.33
CA LEU A 115 -13.76 -6.46 -6.14
C LEU A 115 -12.70 -6.61 -7.26
N TYR A 116 -12.35 -5.51 -7.92
CA TYR A 116 -11.31 -5.51 -8.96
C TYR A 116 -9.94 -5.92 -8.41
N VAL A 117 -9.55 -5.41 -7.23
CA VAL A 117 -8.27 -5.73 -6.59
C VAL A 117 -8.23 -7.18 -6.12
N VAL A 118 -9.34 -7.71 -5.60
CA VAL A 118 -9.42 -9.09 -5.13
C VAL A 118 -9.45 -10.08 -6.31
N GLY A 119 -10.09 -9.73 -7.40
CA GLY A 119 -10.15 -10.52 -8.62
C GLY A 119 -10.89 -11.86 -8.46
N PRO A 120 -10.64 -12.82 -9.36
CA PRO A 120 -11.37 -14.10 -9.38
C PRO A 120 -10.98 -15.06 -8.25
N ASN A 121 -9.95 -14.72 -7.48
CA ASN A 121 -9.40 -15.59 -6.42
C ASN A 121 -10.14 -15.44 -5.07
N ALA A 122 -11.23 -14.64 -5.02
CA ALA A 122 -12.01 -14.46 -3.82
C ALA A 122 -13.21 -15.38 -3.79
N ASP A 123 -13.55 -15.86 -2.61
CA ASP A 123 -14.85 -16.45 -2.37
C ASP A 123 -15.96 -15.45 -2.77
N PRO A 124 -17.04 -15.91 -3.42
CA PRO A 124 -18.10 -15.03 -3.84
C PRO A 124 -18.70 -14.31 -2.63
N ALA A 125 -18.48 -13.00 -2.56
CA ALA A 125 -18.94 -12.14 -1.45
C ALA A 125 -20.46 -11.84 -1.56
N ILE A 126 -21.29 -12.88 -1.71
CA ILE A 126 -22.75 -12.76 -1.94
C ILE A 126 -23.40 -12.02 -0.76
N GLY A 127 -23.08 -12.37 0.48
CA GLY A 127 -23.65 -11.75 1.68
C GLY A 127 -23.40 -10.23 1.75
N PRO A 128 -22.15 -9.76 1.74
CA PRO A 128 -21.82 -8.33 1.69
C PRO A 128 -22.44 -7.59 0.50
N THR A 129 -22.47 -8.21 -0.67
CA THR A 129 -23.06 -7.61 -1.90
C THR A 129 -24.56 -7.39 -1.75
N VAL A 130 -25.30 -8.41 -1.29
CA VAL A 130 -26.73 -8.32 -1.02
C VAL A 130 -27.03 -7.30 0.08
N LEU A 131 -26.23 -7.27 1.15
CA LEU A 131 -26.38 -6.29 2.21
C LEU A 131 -26.15 -4.86 1.70
N PHE A 132 -25.12 -4.64 0.88
CA PHE A 132 -24.87 -3.33 0.27
C PHE A 132 -26.02 -2.89 -0.62
N ALA A 133 -26.50 -3.78 -1.49
CA ALA A 133 -27.64 -3.52 -2.36
C ALA A 133 -28.92 -3.23 -1.55
N ALA A 134 -29.21 -4.00 -0.50
CA ALA A 134 -30.38 -3.81 0.35
C ALA A 134 -30.32 -2.47 1.10
N VAL A 135 -29.17 -2.09 1.66
CA VAL A 135 -28.98 -0.80 2.32
C VAL A 135 -29.10 0.37 1.35
N ALA A 136 -28.51 0.26 0.14
CA ALA A 136 -28.65 1.28 -0.89
C ALA A 136 -30.11 1.45 -1.32
N ALA A 137 -30.79 0.37 -1.52
CA ALA A 137 -32.21 0.33 -1.89
C ALA A 137 -33.13 0.92 -0.79
N ALA A 138 -32.91 0.55 0.47
CA ALA A 138 -33.63 1.13 1.61
C ALA A 138 -33.40 2.65 1.74
N GLY A 139 -32.15 3.09 1.53
CA GLY A 139 -31.80 4.50 1.51
C GLY A 139 -32.48 5.27 0.38
N LEU A 140 -32.59 4.70 -0.83
CA LEU A 140 -33.33 5.28 -1.94
C LEU A 140 -34.82 5.37 -1.66
N ALA A 141 -35.43 4.33 -1.11
CA ALA A 141 -36.84 4.30 -0.74
C ALA A 141 -37.21 5.35 0.33
N THR A 142 -36.29 5.67 1.22
CA THR A 142 -36.50 6.69 2.27
C THR A 142 -36.18 8.11 1.80
N SER A 143 -35.39 8.28 0.74
CA SER A 143 -34.95 9.59 0.24
C SER A 143 -36.05 10.39 -0.49
N GLY A 144 -37.16 9.78 -0.85
CA GLY A 144 -38.31 10.45 -1.49
C GLY A 144 -39.11 11.39 -0.58
N ARG A 145 -38.81 11.41 0.72
CA ARG A 145 -39.41 12.35 1.69
C ARG A 145 -38.60 13.64 1.68
N ARG A 146 -38.95 14.59 0.82
CA ARG A 146 -38.49 15.97 0.89
C ARG A 146 -39.15 16.63 2.08
N ASP A 147 -38.36 17.01 3.08
CA ASP A 147 -38.75 17.94 4.13
C ASP A 147 -38.78 19.37 3.53
N GLY A 148 -39.83 19.67 2.79
CA GLY A 148 -40.18 21.02 2.40
C GLY A 148 -41.51 21.40 3.06
N PRO A 149 -41.82 22.69 3.33
CA PRO A 149 -43.13 23.12 3.80
C PRO A 149 -44.15 23.10 2.67
N ALA A 150 -44.19 22.02 1.89
CA ALA A 150 -45.34 21.77 1.04
C ALA A 150 -46.47 21.32 1.96
N PRO A 151 -47.67 21.88 1.82
CA PRO A 151 -48.82 21.44 2.59
C PRO A 151 -48.93 19.93 2.43
N ASP A 152 -48.90 19.20 3.54
CA ASP A 152 -49.05 17.74 3.54
C ASP A 152 -50.38 17.43 2.83
N PRO A 153 -50.35 16.90 1.60
CA PRO A 153 -51.59 16.66 0.83
C PRO A 153 -52.55 15.70 1.54
N VAL A 154 -52.08 15.12 2.67
CA VAL A 154 -52.79 14.15 3.50
C VAL A 154 -53.22 14.77 4.83
N ALA A 155 -52.88 16.05 5.11
CA ALA A 155 -53.15 16.68 6.43
C ALA A 155 -54.61 16.81 6.74
N GLY A 156 -55.51 16.90 5.75
CA GLY A 156 -56.94 17.00 5.91
C GLY A 156 -57.69 15.66 5.89
N LEU A 157 -57.00 14.52 5.73
CA LEU A 157 -57.64 13.20 5.64
C LEU A 157 -57.83 12.54 7.01
N ASN A 158 -58.91 11.75 7.12
CA ASN A 158 -59.19 10.90 8.27
C ASN A 158 -57.95 10.00 8.59
N PRO A 159 -57.59 9.76 9.89
CA PRO A 159 -56.43 8.96 10.26
C PRO A 159 -56.33 7.61 9.57
N ALA A 160 -57.44 6.91 9.38
CA ALA A 160 -57.51 5.62 8.68
C ALA A 160 -57.10 5.73 7.20
N VAL A 161 -57.59 6.78 6.53
CA VAL A 161 -57.27 7.05 5.10
C VAL A 161 -55.83 7.45 4.93
N ARG A 162 -55.31 8.22 5.88
CA ARG A 162 -53.89 8.62 5.94
C ARG A 162 -52.96 7.42 6.10
N ALA A 163 -53.34 6.48 6.98
CA ALA A 163 -52.60 5.23 7.16
C ALA A 163 -52.61 4.37 5.91
N ALA A 164 -53.77 4.27 5.26
CA ALA A 164 -53.95 3.48 3.99
C ALA A 164 -53.11 4.10 2.84
N VAL A 165 -53.08 5.42 2.67
CA VAL A 165 -52.27 6.11 1.65
C VAL A 165 -50.77 5.93 1.93
N ARG A 166 -50.34 6.05 3.18
CA ARG A 166 -48.93 5.77 3.56
C ARG A 166 -48.53 4.32 3.29
N LEU A 167 -49.40 3.37 3.63
CA LEU A 167 -49.16 1.96 3.35
C LEU A 167 -49.07 1.68 1.83
N ARG A 168 -49.96 2.29 1.01
CA ARG A 168 -49.91 2.15 -0.46
C ARG A 168 -48.64 2.76 -1.04
N LEU A 169 -48.19 3.92 -0.57
CA LEU A 169 -46.95 4.56 -1.02
C LEU A 169 -45.72 3.73 -0.62
N THR A 170 -45.67 3.17 0.60
CA THR A 170 -44.58 2.29 1.00
C THR A 170 -44.59 0.97 0.24
N ALA A 171 -45.74 0.40 -0.02
CA ALA A 171 -45.91 -0.82 -0.85
C ALA A 171 -45.50 -0.56 -2.30
N ALA A 172 -45.87 0.58 -2.88
CA ALA A 172 -45.44 0.95 -4.23
C ALA A 172 -43.92 1.18 -4.34
N SER A 173 -43.32 1.80 -3.29
CA SER A 173 -41.87 1.96 -3.24
C SER A 173 -41.17 0.61 -3.07
N ALA A 174 -41.68 -0.28 -2.24
CA ALA A 174 -41.15 -1.64 -2.09
C ALA A 174 -41.30 -2.48 -3.38
N ALA A 175 -42.42 -2.36 -4.08
CA ALA A 175 -42.63 -3.01 -5.37
C ALA A 175 -41.67 -2.46 -6.45
N GLY A 176 -41.52 -1.15 -6.54
CA GLY A 176 -40.55 -0.51 -7.43
C GLY A 176 -39.11 -0.98 -7.17
N LEU A 177 -38.76 -1.12 -5.90
CA LEU A 177 -37.47 -1.66 -5.49
C LEU A 177 -37.29 -3.14 -5.88
N ALA A 178 -38.33 -3.96 -5.64
CA ALA A 178 -38.32 -5.37 -6.06
C ALA A 178 -38.12 -5.53 -7.55
N VAL A 179 -38.73 -4.66 -8.35
CA VAL A 179 -38.58 -4.63 -9.83
C VAL A 179 -37.12 -4.26 -10.20
N VAL A 180 -36.50 -3.27 -9.55
CA VAL A 180 -35.08 -2.90 -9.80
C VAL A 180 -34.15 -4.04 -9.45
N VAL A 181 -34.35 -4.69 -8.31
CA VAL A 181 -33.53 -5.85 -7.87
C VAL A 181 -33.73 -7.03 -8.84
N ALA A 182 -34.98 -7.30 -9.27
CA ALA A 182 -35.29 -8.36 -10.27
C ALA A 182 -34.62 -8.06 -11.60
N LEU A 183 -34.69 -6.82 -12.10
CA LEU A 183 -34.03 -6.41 -13.34
C LEU A 183 -32.51 -6.51 -13.23
N ALA A 184 -31.93 -6.11 -12.10
CA ALA A 184 -30.48 -6.24 -11.85
C ALA A 184 -30.06 -7.73 -11.83
N ALA A 185 -30.85 -8.59 -11.18
CA ALA A 185 -30.58 -10.03 -11.13
C ALA A 185 -30.72 -10.69 -12.52
N LEU A 186 -31.65 -10.20 -13.35
CA LEU A 186 -31.86 -10.71 -14.70
C LEU A 186 -30.81 -10.24 -15.69
N LEU A 187 -30.28 -9.01 -15.51
CA LEU A 187 -29.27 -8.44 -16.38
C LEU A 187 -27.83 -8.84 -15.95
N ALA A 188 -27.64 -9.16 -14.66
CA ALA A 188 -26.31 -9.52 -14.14
C ALA A 188 -25.65 -10.68 -14.92
N PRO A 189 -26.31 -11.80 -15.25
CA PRO A 189 -25.69 -12.88 -16.01
C PRO A 189 -25.36 -12.46 -17.45
N VAL A 190 -26.17 -11.57 -18.07
CA VAL A 190 -25.93 -11.07 -19.43
C VAL A 190 -24.69 -10.15 -19.44
N VAL A 191 -24.55 -9.30 -18.44
CA VAL A 191 -23.37 -8.45 -18.30
C VAL A 191 -22.14 -9.30 -17.93
N ALA A 192 -22.29 -10.28 -17.05
CA ALA A 192 -21.21 -11.19 -16.68
C ALA A 192 -20.68 -12.00 -17.88
N ALA A 193 -21.56 -12.41 -18.79
CA ALA A 193 -21.18 -13.12 -20.01
C ALA A 193 -20.39 -12.25 -21.02
N GLN A 194 -20.41 -10.91 -20.85
CA GLN A 194 -19.64 -9.97 -21.67
C GLN A 194 -18.32 -9.57 -21.03
N VAL A 195 -18.08 -9.96 -19.79
CA VAL A 195 -16.81 -9.73 -19.10
C VAL A 195 -15.87 -10.88 -19.47
N ASP A 196 -14.69 -10.52 -19.97
CA ASP A 196 -13.65 -11.48 -20.35
C ASP A 196 -13.38 -12.49 -19.22
N GLU A 197 -13.35 -13.79 -19.53
CA GLU A 197 -13.13 -14.87 -18.54
C GLU A 197 -11.77 -14.75 -17.82
N ARG A 198 -10.87 -13.91 -18.33
CA ARG A 198 -9.56 -13.64 -17.75
C ARG A 198 -9.42 -12.16 -17.37
N PRO A 199 -9.99 -11.74 -16.24
CA PRO A 199 -9.83 -10.37 -15.78
C PRO A 199 -8.33 -10.06 -15.57
N VAL A 200 -7.93 -8.86 -15.98
CA VAL A 200 -6.56 -8.38 -15.76
C VAL A 200 -6.34 -8.26 -14.25
N ASP A 201 -5.47 -9.10 -13.70
CA ASP A 201 -5.06 -9.00 -12.31
C ASP A 201 -4.03 -7.87 -12.16
N PRO A 202 -4.37 -6.74 -11.51
CA PRO A 202 -3.46 -5.62 -11.35
C PRO A 202 -2.21 -5.98 -10.53
N ARG A 203 -2.24 -7.06 -9.76
CA ARG A 203 -1.12 -7.55 -8.95
C ARG A 203 0.06 -8.03 -9.80
N ARG A 204 -0.19 -8.45 -11.05
CA ARG A 204 0.87 -8.88 -11.97
C ARG A 204 1.81 -7.74 -12.36
N TYR A 205 1.35 -6.49 -12.22
CA TYR A 205 2.11 -5.29 -12.59
C TYR A 205 2.76 -4.60 -11.39
N VAL A 206 2.53 -5.09 -10.18
CA VAL A 206 3.13 -4.55 -8.96
C VAL A 206 4.19 -5.51 -8.49
N GLU A 207 5.46 -5.09 -8.59
CA GLU A 207 6.54 -5.83 -7.92
C GLU A 207 6.31 -5.72 -6.41
N PRO A 208 6.25 -6.87 -5.68
CA PRO A 208 6.20 -6.81 -4.23
C PRO A 208 7.43 -6.06 -3.75
N PRO A 209 7.33 -5.25 -2.69
CA PRO A 209 8.51 -4.71 -2.06
C PRO A 209 9.41 -5.90 -1.72
N ARG A 210 10.57 -5.94 -2.35
CA ARG A 210 11.56 -6.97 -2.09
C ARG A 210 11.87 -6.84 -0.61
N VAL A 211 11.42 -7.78 0.18
CA VAL A 211 12.05 -8.05 1.44
C VAL A 211 13.40 -8.60 1.00
N GLU A 212 14.41 -7.74 0.93
CA GLU A 212 15.75 -8.18 0.67
C GLU A 212 16.07 -9.22 1.73
N SER A 213 15.95 -10.48 1.37
CA SER A 213 16.58 -11.57 2.09
C SER A 213 18.05 -11.43 1.77
N LEU A 214 18.65 -10.35 2.30
CA LEU A 214 20.04 -10.08 2.18
C LEU A 214 20.78 -11.32 2.64
N ASP A 215 21.37 -12.01 1.68
CA ASP A 215 22.54 -12.88 1.80
C ASP A 215 22.52 -13.98 2.88
N GLU A 216 21.37 -14.42 3.33
CA GLU A 216 21.34 -15.62 4.14
C GLU A 216 21.47 -16.85 3.21
N ASN A 217 22.69 -17.23 2.91
CA ASN A 217 22.95 -18.55 2.38
C ASN A 217 22.92 -19.57 3.54
N PRO A 218 21.77 -20.20 3.81
CA PRO A 218 21.66 -21.13 4.94
C PRO A 218 22.52 -22.38 4.74
N LEU A 219 22.95 -22.66 3.52
CA LEU A 219 23.79 -23.81 3.20
C LEU A 219 25.18 -23.69 3.83
N ILE A 220 25.77 -22.50 3.85
CA ILE A 220 27.06 -22.24 4.53
C ILE A 220 26.98 -22.49 6.03
N ARG A 221 25.80 -22.31 6.64
CA ARG A 221 25.61 -22.54 8.08
C ARG A 221 25.78 -24.00 8.48
N ILE A 222 25.55 -24.96 7.57
CA ILE A 222 25.69 -26.40 7.85
C ILE A 222 27.08 -26.72 8.41
N SER A 223 28.15 -26.22 7.77
CA SER A 223 29.53 -26.46 8.25
C SER A 223 29.79 -25.78 9.60
N GLY A 224 29.24 -24.57 9.83
CA GLY A 224 29.33 -23.89 11.12
C GLY A 224 28.58 -24.63 12.24
N TRP A 225 27.41 -25.17 11.95
CA TRP A 225 26.62 -25.99 12.89
C TRP A 225 27.27 -27.34 13.18
N ALA A 226 27.92 -27.94 12.18
CA ALA A 226 28.64 -29.21 12.38
C ALA A 226 29.80 -29.07 13.40
N LEU A 227 30.42 -27.86 13.51
CA LEU A 227 31.45 -27.55 14.48
C LEU A 227 30.90 -27.25 15.89
N ASN A 228 29.59 -26.91 16.00
CA ASN A 228 28.93 -26.60 17.27
C ASN A 228 27.67 -27.47 17.47
N PRO A 229 27.79 -28.80 17.52
CA PRO A 229 26.67 -29.73 17.41
C PRO A 229 25.65 -29.60 18.55
N ASP A 230 26.03 -29.11 19.71
CA ASP A 230 25.17 -29.01 20.90
C ASP A 230 24.31 -27.77 20.95
N GLN A 231 24.54 -26.79 20.07
CA GLN A 231 23.79 -25.56 20.04
C GLN A 231 22.29 -25.84 19.83
N ARG A 232 21.43 -25.32 20.72
CA ARG A 232 19.97 -25.51 20.67
C ARG A 232 19.34 -24.48 19.75
N LEU A 233 18.98 -24.87 18.56
CA LEU A 233 18.43 -23.96 17.54
C LEU A 233 16.94 -23.74 17.70
N LEU A 234 16.18 -24.79 17.98
CA LEU A 234 14.71 -24.80 18.10
C LEU A 234 14.25 -25.77 19.18
N ASP A 235 13.01 -25.62 19.62
CA ASP A 235 12.20 -26.67 20.25
C ASP A 235 10.98 -26.93 19.40
N VAL A 236 10.72 -28.17 19.10
CA VAL A 236 9.61 -28.58 18.24
C VAL A 236 8.77 -29.65 18.90
N ARG A 237 7.46 -29.49 18.84
CA ARG A 237 6.48 -30.51 19.12
C ARG A 237 5.66 -30.75 17.88
N THR A 238 5.57 -31.99 17.45
CA THR A 238 4.86 -32.36 16.23
C THR A 238 3.66 -33.21 16.59
N SER A 239 2.52 -32.96 15.99
CA SER A 239 1.31 -33.77 16.13
C SER A 239 0.69 -34.02 14.75
N GLY A 240 0.03 -35.14 14.58
CA GLY A 240 -0.45 -35.61 13.28
C GLY A 240 0.63 -36.35 12.49
N GLY A 241 0.35 -36.65 11.21
CA GLY A 241 1.19 -37.51 10.37
C GLY A 241 0.85 -39.00 10.50
N ALA A 242 1.33 -39.80 9.56
CA ALA A 242 1.12 -41.27 9.60
C ALA A 242 1.93 -41.90 10.73
N ALA A 243 1.28 -42.72 11.53
CA ALA A 243 1.94 -43.45 12.60
C ALA A 243 3.04 -44.36 12.03
N GLY A 244 4.27 -44.24 12.54
CA GLY A 244 5.41 -45.11 12.15
C GLY A 244 6.42 -44.47 11.18
N ASP A 245 6.23 -43.25 10.72
CA ASP A 245 7.02 -42.61 9.65
C ASP A 245 8.18 -41.74 10.18
N GLY A 246 8.52 -41.85 11.46
CA GLY A 246 9.54 -41.01 12.10
C GLY A 246 9.16 -39.52 12.19
N SER A 247 10.04 -38.73 12.73
CA SER A 247 9.84 -37.25 12.76
C SER A 247 10.01 -36.65 11.36
N PRO A 248 9.08 -35.81 10.90
CA PRO A 248 9.21 -35.19 9.58
C PRO A 248 10.39 -34.22 9.53
N ARG A 249 11.09 -34.17 8.41
CA ARG A 249 12.12 -33.16 8.14
C ARG A 249 11.50 -31.74 8.18
N ILE A 250 12.16 -30.85 8.87
CA ILE A 250 11.78 -29.45 8.97
C ILE A 250 12.61 -28.69 7.95
N ARG A 251 11.95 -28.01 7.03
CA ARG A 251 12.61 -27.24 5.99
C ARG A 251 12.83 -25.79 6.45
N LEU A 252 14.04 -25.29 6.28
CA LEU A 252 14.41 -23.90 6.53
C LEU A 252 14.35 -23.10 5.24
N ALA A 253 14.96 -23.60 4.16
CA ALA A 253 14.96 -22.94 2.86
C ALA A 253 15.13 -23.92 1.70
N VAL A 254 14.66 -23.49 0.53
CA VAL A 254 14.87 -24.15 -0.76
C VAL A 254 15.75 -23.25 -1.62
N LEU A 255 16.85 -23.79 -2.08
CA LEU A 255 17.85 -23.10 -2.90
C LEU A 255 17.72 -23.59 -4.33
N SER A 256 17.11 -22.77 -5.21
CA SER A 256 16.84 -23.13 -6.59
C SER A 256 17.83 -22.53 -7.59
N ASP A 257 18.48 -21.42 -7.25
CA ASP A 257 19.44 -20.73 -8.11
C ASP A 257 20.87 -21.05 -7.72
N TYR A 258 21.69 -21.32 -8.74
CA TYR A 258 23.13 -21.51 -8.58
C TYR A 258 23.89 -20.75 -9.67
N ASP A 259 24.85 -19.93 -9.25
CA ASP A 259 25.66 -19.10 -10.16
C ASP A 259 27.10 -19.61 -10.36
N GLY A 260 27.40 -20.83 -9.88
CA GLY A 260 28.76 -21.42 -9.91
C GLY A 260 29.57 -21.12 -8.64
N VAL A 261 29.11 -20.18 -7.81
CA VAL A 261 29.75 -19.80 -6.55
C VAL A 261 28.81 -20.03 -5.38
N THR A 262 27.57 -19.60 -5.48
CA THR A 262 26.64 -19.58 -4.37
C THR A 262 25.26 -20.13 -4.77
N TRP A 263 24.70 -20.99 -3.91
CA TRP A 263 23.31 -21.37 -3.95
C TRP A 263 22.45 -20.30 -3.30
N ARG A 264 21.36 -19.90 -3.96
CA ARG A 264 20.44 -18.86 -3.48
C ARG A 264 19.01 -19.35 -3.47
N VAL A 265 18.23 -18.83 -2.55
CA VAL A 265 16.78 -19.07 -2.50
C VAL A 265 16.13 -18.52 -3.78
N GLY A 266 16.57 -17.35 -4.24
CA GLY A 266 16.10 -16.72 -5.48
C GLY A 266 14.59 -16.46 -5.50
N ALA A 267 13.97 -16.28 -4.35
CA ALA A 267 12.53 -16.21 -4.16
C ALA A 267 12.01 -14.78 -4.13
N THR A 268 10.76 -14.63 -4.53
CA THR A 268 10.01 -13.39 -4.32
C THR A 268 9.01 -13.61 -3.20
N TYR A 269 9.33 -13.12 -2.02
CA TYR A 269 8.46 -13.25 -0.86
C TYR A 269 7.29 -12.26 -0.92
N ARG A 270 6.09 -12.75 -0.61
CA ARG A 270 4.88 -11.96 -0.48
C ARG A 270 4.39 -12.01 0.96
N ASN A 271 3.96 -10.88 1.49
CA ASN A 271 3.33 -10.86 2.80
C ASN A 271 2.12 -11.79 2.80
N ALA A 272 2.08 -12.69 3.77
CA ALA A 272 1.02 -13.67 3.93
C ALA A 272 0.22 -13.39 5.19
N GLY A 273 -1.06 -13.73 5.16
CA GLY A 273 -1.88 -13.85 6.34
C GLY A 273 -1.65 -15.21 7.05
N ARG A 274 -2.54 -15.52 7.97
CA ARG A 274 -2.50 -16.79 8.69
C ARG A 274 -2.62 -18.01 7.76
N ILE A 275 -3.46 -17.91 6.72
CA ILE A 275 -3.66 -18.97 5.73
C ILE A 275 -2.76 -18.70 4.53
N LEU A 276 -2.04 -19.75 4.13
CA LEU A 276 -1.12 -19.71 3.00
C LEU A 276 -1.75 -20.42 1.80
N PRO A 277 -1.73 -19.81 0.61
CA PRO A 277 -2.10 -20.51 -0.61
C PRO A 277 -0.98 -21.50 -0.94
N ALA A 278 -1.26 -22.75 -0.79
CA ALA A 278 -0.34 -23.80 -1.15
C ALA A 278 -0.66 -24.37 -2.53
N ALA A 279 0.37 -24.84 -3.23
CA ALA A 279 0.19 -25.58 -4.46
C ALA A 279 -0.70 -26.82 -4.20
N GLU A 280 -1.47 -27.22 -5.20
CA GLU A 280 -2.19 -28.48 -5.14
C GLU A 280 -1.17 -29.63 -5.07
N PRO A 281 -1.41 -30.65 -4.22
CA PRO A 281 -0.56 -31.82 -4.17
C PRO A 281 -0.46 -32.50 -5.54
N ALA A 282 0.66 -33.20 -5.78
CA ALA A 282 0.77 -34.03 -6.97
C ALA A 282 -0.39 -35.05 -7.03
N PRO A 283 -0.95 -35.34 -8.22
CA PRO A 283 -2.18 -36.12 -8.36
C PRO A 283 -2.17 -37.48 -7.69
N ASN A 284 -0.98 -38.08 -7.57
CA ASN A 284 -0.77 -39.44 -7.00
C ASN A 284 -0.05 -39.44 -5.64
N ALA A 285 0.17 -38.25 -5.06
CA ALA A 285 0.83 -38.15 -3.78
C ALA A 285 -0.15 -38.40 -2.63
N ALA A 286 0.22 -39.29 -1.71
CA ALA A 286 -0.46 -39.40 -0.42
C ALA A 286 -0.13 -38.16 0.41
N THR A 287 -1.12 -37.67 1.17
CA THR A 287 -0.96 -36.46 1.98
C THR A 287 -1.28 -36.70 3.43
N ASP A 288 -0.46 -36.15 4.32
CA ASP A 288 -0.67 -36.16 5.76
C ASP A 288 -0.72 -34.75 6.32
N GLU A 289 -1.65 -34.50 7.24
CA GLU A 289 -1.67 -33.24 7.99
C GLU A 289 -0.69 -33.35 9.17
N VAL A 290 0.19 -32.35 9.26
CA VAL A 290 1.20 -32.24 10.31
C VAL A 290 1.07 -30.86 10.96
N ARG A 291 0.92 -30.83 12.29
CA ARG A 291 0.91 -29.60 13.08
C ARG A 291 2.17 -29.54 13.92
N GLN A 292 2.84 -28.41 13.91
CA GLN A 292 4.06 -28.16 14.65
C GLN A 292 3.92 -26.94 15.54
N GLU A 293 4.26 -27.09 16.82
CA GLU A 293 4.52 -25.97 17.73
C GLU A 293 6.04 -25.78 17.81
N ILE A 294 6.50 -24.60 17.39
CA ILE A 294 7.94 -24.30 17.30
C ILE A 294 8.27 -23.13 18.20
N THR A 295 9.30 -23.31 19.05
CA THR A 295 9.89 -22.23 19.83
C THR A 295 11.32 -22.02 19.34
N VAL A 296 11.66 -20.79 18.96
CA VAL A 296 13.00 -20.42 18.50
C VAL A 296 13.95 -20.32 19.70
N GLY A 297 15.09 -21.04 19.60
CA GLY A 297 16.22 -20.93 20.50
C GLY A 297 17.27 -19.97 19.96
N ASP A 298 18.44 -20.50 19.63
CA ASP A 298 19.58 -19.73 19.10
C ASP A 298 19.56 -19.57 17.56
N LEU A 299 18.53 -20.05 16.90
CA LEU A 299 18.40 -19.85 15.46
C LEU A 299 18.19 -18.37 15.13
N THR A 300 19.07 -17.81 14.29
CA THR A 300 19.05 -16.41 13.86
C THR A 300 18.71 -16.28 12.39
N GLY A 301 18.44 -15.04 11.94
CA GLY A 301 18.11 -14.72 10.56
C GLY A 301 16.62 -14.49 10.36
N ARG A 302 16.15 -14.60 9.14
CA ARG A 302 14.73 -14.34 8.77
C ARG A 302 13.98 -15.60 8.34
N LEU A 303 14.70 -16.66 7.97
CA LEU A 303 14.11 -17.91 7.50
C LEU A 303 13.35 -18.60 8.65
N LEU A 304 12.07 -18.90 8.42
CA LEU A 304 11.18 -19.51 9.41
C LEU A 304 11.01 -21.01 9.12
N PRO A 305 11.50 -21.89 10.01
CA PRO A 305 11.39 -23.35 9.80
C PRO A 305 9.95 -23.85 9.78
N ALA A 306 9.65 -24.79 8.88
CA ALA A 306 8.36 -25.49 8.82
C ALA A 306 8.49 -26.85 8.10
N VAL A 307 7.61 -27.80 8.39
CA VAL A 307 7.42 -28.97 7.52
C VAL A 307 6.93 -28.51 6.14
N PRO A 308 7.39 -29.12 5.05
CA PRO A 308 6.98 -28.76 3.70
C PRO A 308 5.48 -28.70 3.50
N THR A 309 5.08 -27.81 2.63
CA THR A 309 3.75 -27.35 2.24
C THR A 309 2.94 -26.79 3.42
N PRO A 310 3.46 -25.72 4.06
CA PRO A 310 2.71 -25.03 5.11
C PRO A 310 1.41 -24.44 4.57
N ARG A 311 0.32 -24.61 5.31
CA ARG A 311 -1.04 -24.14 4.99
C ARG A 311 -1.52 -23.03 5.92
N GLU A 312 -1.10 -23.10 7.18
CA GLU A 312 -1.49 -22.12 8.19
C GLU A 312 -0.32 -21.83 9.12
N VAL A 313 -0.13 -20.55 9.47
CA VAL A 313 0.87 -20.11 10.45
C VAL A 313 0.20 -19.17 11.45
N THR A 314 0.37 -19.45 12.75
CA THR A 314 -0.12 -18.58 13.83
C THR A 314 1.02 -18.20 14.77
N GLY A 315 0.90 -17.06 15.47
CA GLY A 315 1.91 -16.58 16.42
C GLY A 315 3.07 -15.82 15.81
N ALA A 316 3.22 -15.81 14.48
CA ALA A 316 4.24 -15.01 13.79
C ALA A 316 3.68 -14.41 12.50
N ARG A 317 4.10 -13.19 12.21
CA ARG A 317 3.88 -12.59 10.89
C ARG A 317 4.87 -13.19 9.89
N VAL A 318 4.39 -13.61 8.74
CA VAL A 318 5.21 -14.29 7.75
C VAL A 318 5.10 -13.65 6.37
N ALA A 319 6.15 -13.77 5.59
CA ALA A 319 6.10 -13.66 4.15
C ALA A 319 6.45 -15.02 3.54
N TYR A 320 5.84 -15.33 2.42
CA TYR A 320 5.81 -16.64 1.81
C TYR A 320 6.25 -16.58 0.35
N ASP A 321 7.07 -17.53 -0.05
CA ASP A 321 7.38 -17.77 -1.45
C ASP A 321 6.49 -18.91 -2.00
N PRO A 322 5.55 -18.59 -2.89
CA PRO A 322 4.63 -19.59 -3.43
C PRO A 322 5.31 -20.63 -4.31
N ALA A 323 6.50 -20.35 -4.86
CA ALA A 323 7.21 -21.25 -5.76
C ALA A 323 7.93 -22.36 -4.99
N THR A 324 8.47 -22.07 -3.81
CA THR A 324 9.27 -23.03 -3.03
C THR A 324 8.59 -23.43 -1.70
N GLY A 325 7.58 -22.69 -1.25
CA GLY A 325 6.98 -22.86 0.06
C GLY A 325 7.86 -22.40 1.22
N THR A 326 8.92 -21.63 0.95
CA THR A 326 9.80 -21.10 1.98
C THR A 326 9.12 -19.95 2.72
N LEU A 327 9.24 -19.95 4.05
CA LEU A 327 8.71 -18.92 4.93
C LEU A 327 9.83 -18.02 5.44
N ILE A 328 9.54 -16.74 5.54
CA ILE A 328 10.39 -15.77 6.24
C ILE A 328 9.57 -14.96 7.24
N ARG A 329 10.20 -14.56 8.32
CA ARG A 329 9.70 -13.52 9.21
C ARG A 329 10.43 -12.22 8.90
N PRO A 330 9.76 -11.19 8.34
CA PRO A 330 10.40 -9.93 7.93
C PRO A 330 11.18 -9.23 9.05
N GLU A 331 10.68 -9.33 10.28
CA GLU A 331 11.29 -8.73 11.48
C GLU A 331 12.51 -9.51 12.01
N GLY A 332 12.80 -10.69 11.44
CA GLY A 332 13.84 -11.60 11.91
C GLY A 332 13.40 -12.49 13.05
N LEU A 333 14.14 -13.56 13.27
CA LEU A 333 13.93 -14.49 14.39
C LEU A 333 14.51 -13.90 15.67
N ALA A 334 13.85 -14.18 16.80
CA ALA A 334 14.33 -13.82 18.11
C ALA A 334 14.17 -15.00 19.08
N PRO A 335 15.11 -15.20 20.02
CA PRO A 335 14.98 -16.24 21.04
C PRO A 335 13.66 -16.13 21.81
N GLY A 336 12.98 -17.26 22.00
CA GLY A 336 11.69 -17.33 22.68
C GLY A 336 10.48 -17.02 21.77
N LEU A 337 10.66 -16.70 20.50
CA LEU A 337 9.54 -16.59 19.55
C LEU A 337 8.83 -17.95 19.45
N ARG A 338 7.51 -17.95 19.64
CA ARG A 338 6.66 -19.12 19.50
C ARG A 338 5.68 -18.94 18.37
N TYR A 339 5.57 -19.97 17.54
CA TYR A 339 4.61 -20.00 16.45
C TYR A 339 4.15 -21.44 16.21
N GLU A 340 2.99 -21.57 15.60
CA GLU A 340 2.41 -22.86 15.21
C GLU A 340 2.24 -22.89 13.69
N VAL A 341 2.58 -24.02 13.07
CA VAL A 341 2.45 -24.26 11.64
C VAL A 341 1.63 -25.52 11.42
N SER A 342 0.59 -25.42 10.61
CA SER A 342 -0.10 -26.58 10.05
C SER A 342 0.32 -26.75 8.60
N SER A 343 0.80 -27.95 8.26
CA SER A 343 1.34 -28.31 6.94
C SER A 343 0.64 -29.52 6.38
N VAL A 344 0.57 -29.62 5.06
CA VAL A 344 0.16 -30.83 4.34
C VAL A 344 1.42 -31.45 3.73
N ARG A 345 1.92 -32.49 4.38
CA ARG A 345 3.10 -33.23 3.90
C ARG A 345 2.71 -34.13 2.75
N GLU A 346 3.35 -33.97 1.61
CA GLU A 346 3.21 -34.86 0.46
C GLU A 346 4.18 -36.01 0.56
N ARG A 347 3.69 -37.21 0.25
CA ARG A 347 4.50 -38.43 0.10
C ARG A 347 4.42 -38.89 -1.34
N PRO A 348 5.49 -38.71 -2.14
CA PRO A 348 5.53 -39.20 -3.51
C PRO A 348 5.31 -40.70 -3.61
N ASP A 349 4.57 -41.13 -4.62
CA ASP A 349 4.47 -42.56 -4.92
C ASP A 349 5.77 -43.07 -5.57
N VAL A 350 6.58 -43.75 -4.77
CA VAL A 350 7.88 -44.27 -5.20
C VAL A 350 7.78 -45.32 -6.31
N ASN A 351 6.61 -45.97 -6.46
CA ASN A 351 6.41 -47.01 -7.49
C ASN A 351 6.36 -46.39 -8.91
N LEU A 352 6.08 -45.10 -9.02
CA LEU A 352 6.06 -44.38 -10.30
C LEU A 352 7.45 -43.94 -10.76
N LEU A 353 8.42 -43.83 -9.85
CA LEU A 353 9.76 -43.29 -10.10
C LEU A 353 10.54 -44.00 -11.22
N PRO A 354 10.55 -45.33 -11.33
CA PRO A 354 11.32 -46.00 -12.40
C PRO A 354 10.91 -45.63 -13.81
N THR A 355 9.66 -45.16 -14.01
CA THR A 355 9.09 -44.79 -15.30
C THR A 355 8.85 -43.30 -15.45
N ALA A 356 9.07 -42.51 -14.39
CA ALA A 356 8.83 -41.09 -14.38
C ALA A 356 9.85 -40.33 -15.26
N ASN A 357 9.36 -39.43 -16.05
CA ASN A 357 10.18 -38.47 -16.79
C ASN A 357 10.45 -37.22 -15.95
N VAL A 358 11.35 -36.35 -16.44
CA VAL A 358 11.55 -35.02 -15.90
C VAL A 358 10.84 -33.98 -16.76
N PRO A 359 10.23 -32.95 -16.16
CA PRO A 359 9.59 -31.91 -16.92
C PRO A 359 10.60 -31.08 -17.70
N ALA A 360 10.15 -30.54 -18.84
CA ALA A 360 10.92 -29.67 -19.72
C ALA A 360 10.22 -28.33 -19.95
N GLY A 361 10.92 -27.35 -20.50
CA GLY A 361 10.40 -26.04 -20.85
C GLY A 361 10.73 -24.95 -19.83
N ASP A 362 10.15 -23.74 -20.06
CA ASP A 362 10.51 -22.52 -19.32
C ASP A 362 10.22 -22.60 -17.82
N GLY A 363 9.21 -23.36 -17.41
CA GLY A 363 8.83 -23.52 -16.01
C GLY A 363 9.92 -24.15 -15.12
N VAL A 364 10.79 -24.96 -15.70
CA VAL A 364 11.90 -25.67 -15.01
C VAL A 364 13.29 -25.21 -15.45
N ALA A 365 13.37 -24.27 -16.38
CA ALA A 365 14.65 -23.76 -16.90
C ALA A 365 15.60 -23.29 -15.78
N ARG A 366 15.06 -22.72 -14.72
CA ARG A 366 15.80 -22.25 -13.54
C ARG A 366 16.53 -23.37 -12.81
N VAL A 367 15.86 -24.49 -12.59
CA VAL A 367 16.40 -25.65 -11.83
C VAL A 367 17.18 -26.63 -12.69
N LEU A 368 17.17 -26.42 -14.01
CA LEU A 368 18.02 -27.11 -14.99
C LEU A 368 19.28 -26.33 -15.35
N ARG A 369 19.30 -25.01 -15.05
CA ARG A 369 20.40 -24.14 -15.48
C ARG A 369 21.71 -24.55 -14.81
N VAL A 370 22.72 -24.83 -15.64
CA VAL A 370 24.11 -24.97 -15.23
C VAL A 370 24.78 -23.60 -15.41
N ALA A 371 25.43 -23.10 -14.36
CA ALA A 371 26.17 -21.87 -14.42
C ALA A 371 27.44 -22.03 -15.28
N ASP A 372 27.89 -20.94 -15.87
CA ASP A 372 29.09 -20.92 -16.67
C ASP A 372 30.35 -21.29 -15.85
N GLY A 373 31.36 -21.86 -16.50
CA GLY A 373 32.61 -22.20 -15.83
C GLY A 373 32.59 -23.53 -15.04
N ALA A 374 31.59 -24.38 -15.26
CA ALA A 374 31.59 -25.71 -14.62
C ALA A 374 32.89 -26.49 -15.02
N PRO A 375 33.65 -26.98 -14.02
CA PRO A 375 34.91 -27.70 -14.27
C PRO A 375 34.72 -28.95 -15.13
N GLU A 376 35.67 -29.20 -16.02
CA GLU A 376 35.62 -30.35 -16.95
C GLU A 376 35.54 -31.72 -16.24
N PRO A 377 36.25 -31.95 -15.12
CA PRO A 377 36.08 -33.19 -14.37
C PRO A 377 34.65 -33.45 -13.85
N LEU A 378 33.93 -32.38 -13.43
CA LEU A 378 32.53 -32.50 -13.03
C LEU A 378 31.65 -32.88 -14.21
N ARG A 379 31.88 -32.27 -15.37
CA ARG A 379 31.12 -32.60 -16.60
C ARG A 379 31.31 -34.05 -17.01
N ARG A 380 32.57 -34.50 -17.04
CA ARG A 380 32.90 -35.91 -17.38
C ARG A 380 32.23 -36.90 -16.39
N LEU A 381 32.33 -36.66 -15.11
CA LEU A 381 31.68 -37.49 -14.10
C LEU A 381 30.16 -37.55 -14.29
N ALA A 382 29.53 -36.39 -14.50
CA ALA A 382 28.09 -36.32 -14.73
C ALA A 382 27.67 -37.06 -16.00
N THR A 383 28.44 -36.89 -17.10
CA THR A 383 28.20 -37.58 -18.37
C THR A 383 28.32 -39.09 -18.23
N GLN A 384 29.37 -39.57 -17.57
CA GLN A 384 29.56 -41.02 -17.35
C GLN A 384 28.45 -41.64 -16.53
N LEU A 385 28.04 -41.00 -15.41
CA LEU A 385 26.92 -41.46 -14.60
C LEU A 385 25.58 -41.40 -15.37
N ALA A 386 25.41 -40.46 -16.26
CA ALA A 386 24.21 -40.33 -17.09
C ALA A 386 24.15 -41.37 -18.22
N GLU A 387 25.27 -41.60 -18.95
CA GLU A 387 25.34 -42.56 -20.06
C GLU A 387 25.10 -44.01 -19.58
N SER A 388 25.54 -44.32 -18.38
CA SER A 388 25.34 -45.64 -17.79
C SER A 388 23.88 -45.88 -17.33
N ASN A 389 23.04 -44.83 -17.27
CA ASN A 389 21.70 -44.86 -16.69
C ASN A 389 20.70 -44.09 -17.56
N GLY A 390 19.88 -44.80 -18.33
CA GLY A 390 18.96 -44.18 -19.29
C GLY A 390 17.77 -43.42 -18.64
N ALA A 391 17.16 -43.97 -17.59
CA ALA A 391 16.01 -43.37 -16.94
C ALA A 391 16.41 -42.22 -15.99
N PRO A 392 15.63 -41.15 -15.90
CA PRO A 392 15.94 -40.03 -15.02
C PRO A 392 16.14 -40.42 -13.56
N TYR A 393 15.28 -41.27 -13.04
CA TYR A 393 15.41 -41.78 -11.66
C TYR A 393 16.70 -42.57 -11.46
N ALA A 394 17.04 -43.47 -12.40
CA ALA A 394 18.27 -44.27 -12.32
C ALA A 394 19.52 -43.36 -12.36
N ARG A 395 19.50 -42.25 -13.12
CA ARG A 395 20.59 -41.27 -13.12
C ARG A 395 20.73 -40.58 -11.75
N ALA A 396 19.62 -40.18 -11.16
CA ALA A 396 19.62 -39.56 -9.84
C ALA A 396 20.12 -40.51 -8.76
N ASP A 397 19.66 -41.76 -8.79
CA ASP A 397 20.07 -42.84 -7.87
C ASP A 397 21.56 -43.20 -8.03
N ALA A 398 22.06 -43.26 -9.27
CA ALA A 398 23.47 -43.48 -9.54
C ALA A 398 24.37 -42.34 -8.98
N ILE A 399 23.94 -41.07 -9.09
CA ILE A 399 24.67 -39.96 -8.49
C ILE A 399 24.66 -40.07 -6.96
N ALA A 400 23.51 -40.35 -6.35
CA ALA A 400 23.42 -40.53 -4.89
C ALA A 400 24.32 -41.66 -4.40
N THR A 401 24.22 -42.84 -5.03
CA THR A 401 25.01 -44.00 -4.71
C THR A 401 26.51 -43.75 -4.87
N PHE A 402 26.91 -43.12 -5.98
CA PHE A 402 28.31 -42.76 -6.22
C PHE A 402 28.87 -41.87 -5.09
N LEU A 403 28.12 -40.81 -4.71
CA LEU A 403 28.53 -39.95 -3.61
C LEU A 403 28.60 -40.68 -2.27
N ALA A 404 27.61 -41.51 -1.96
CA ALA A 404 27.56 -42.28 -0.72
C ALA A 404 28.70 -43.31 -0.57
N GLU A 405 29.16 -43.87 -1.70
CA GLU A 405 30.18 -44.95 -1.68
C GLU A 405 31.62 -44.44 -1.72
N HIS A 406 31.87 -43.23 -2.27
CA HIS A 406 33.24 -42.75 -2.53
C HIS A 406 33.74 -41.68 -1.57
N TYR A 407 32.87 -41.04 -0.82
CA TYR A 407 33.23 -39.90 0.03
C TYR A 407 32.92 -40.13 1.51
N ARG A 408 33.55 -39.35 2.37
CA ARG A 408 33.42 -39.43 3.84
C ARG A 408 32.76 -38.18 4.42
N VAL A 409 31.91 -38.40 5.40
CA VAL A 409 31.34 -37.31 6.22
C VAL A 409 32.27 -36.97 7.37
N THR A 410 32.62 -35.70 7.54
CA THR A 410 33.36 -35.19 8.70
C THR A 410 32.88 -33.78 9.05
N ALA A 411 32.82 -33.46 10.35
CA ALA A 411 32.38 -32.14 10.81
C ALA A 411 33.40 -31.05 10.52
N ASP A 412 34.69 -31.39 10.41
CA ASP A 412 35.84 -30.53 10.14
C ASP A 412 36.19 -30.43 8.64
N ALA A 413 35.30 -30.86 7.76
CA ALA A 413 35.51 -30.72 6.33
C ALA A 413 35.62 -29.28 5.89
N PRO A 414 36.41 -28.98 4.82
CA PRO A 414 36.43 -27.66 4.22
C PRO A 414 35.02 -27.22 3.77
N SER A 415 34.56 -26.07 4.24
CA SER A 415 33.27 -25.52 3.86
C SER A 415 33.30 -24.90 2.47
N GLY A 416 32.15 -24.81 1.82
CA GLY A 416 31.96 -24.15 0.55
C GLY A 416 31.37 -25.06 -0.53
N HIS A 417 30.65 -24.46 -1.44
CA HIS A 417 29.94 -25.15 -2.51
C HIS A 417 30.09 -24.46 -3.88
N ALA A 418 31.07 -23.57 -4.00
CA ALA A 418 31.49 -23.03 -5.30
C ALA A 418 32.14 -24.15 -6.16
N TYR A 419 32.18 -23.99 -7.47
CA TYR A 419 32.78 -24.98 -8.36
C TYR A 419 34.19 -25.44 -7.93
N PRO A 420 35.12 -24.56 -7.52
CA PRO A 420 36.41 -25.01 -7.02
C PRO A 420 36.31 -25.85 -5.73
N ASN A 421 35.38 -25.51 -4.81
CA ASN A 421 35.17 -26.28 -3.60
C ASN A 421 34.57 -27.67 -3.90
N LEU A 422 33.62 -27.73 -4.84
CA LEU A 422 33.05 -29.01 -5.28
C LEU A 422 34.08 -29.87 -6.04
N ALA A 423 34.91 -29.24 -6.88
CA ALA A 423 35.99 -29.96 -7.54
C ALA A 423 37.01 -30.50 -6.53
N PHE A 424 37.34 -29.72 -5.50
CA PHE A 424 38.22 -30.16 -4.42
C PHE A 424 37.58 -31.29 -3.58
N PHE A 425 36.30 -31.14 -3.25
CA PHE A 425 35.52 -32.17 -2.57
C PHE A 425 35.53 -33.47 -3.35
N LEU A 426 35.29 -33.45 -4.67
CA LEU A 426 35.15 -34.66 -5.47
C LEU A 426 36.50 -35.29 -5.85
N PHE A 427 37.49 -34.47 -6.20
CA PHE A 427 38.71 -34.92 -6.84
C PHE A 427 40.01 -34.59 -6.05
N GLY A 428 39.89 -33.79 -4.99
CA GLY A 428 41.06 -33.37 -4.19
C GLY A 428 41.73 -34.55 -3.49
N PRO A 429 43.01 -34.42 -3.09
CA PRO A 429 43.76 -35.48 -2.46
C PRO A 429 43.19 -35.77 -1.05
N ARG A 430 42.98 -37.05 -0.71
CA ARG A 430 42.48 -37.49 0.60
C ARG A 430 43.32 -36.93 1.75
N ASN A 431 44.64 -36.96 1.62
CA ASN A 431 45.59 -36.49 2.64
C ASN A 431 45.61 -34.95 2.76
N GLY A 432 45.11 -34.22 1.74
CA GLY A 432 45.00 -32.77 1.70
C GLY A 432 43.63 -32.23 2.12
N GLY A 433 42.71 -33.07 2.59
CA GLY A 433 41.38 -32.65 3.02
C GLY A 433 40.31 -32.80 1.94
N GLY A 434 40.63 -33.31 0.74
CA GLY A 434 39.65 -33.69 -0.28
C GLY A 434 38.91 -34.96 0.02
N GLN A 435 37.88 -35.28 -0.73
CA GLN A 435 37.03 -36.46 -0.63
C GLN A 435 36.33 -36.63 0.74
N ARG A 436 36.15 -35.52 1.47
CA ARG A 436 35.37 -35.43 2.72
C ARG A 436 34.56 -34.15 2.74
N GLY A 437 33.34 -34.23 3.30
CA GLY A 437 32.40 -33.11 3.32
C GLY A 437 31.41 -33.21 4.44
N THR A 438 30.62 -32.18 4.61
CA THR A 438 29.36 -32.19 5.37
C THR A 438 28.19 -32.38 4.41
N SER A 439 26.95 -32.46 4.88
CA SER A 439 25.77 -32.51 4.01
C SER A 439 25.68 -31.33 3.01
N GLU A 440 26.37 -30.22 3.29
CA GLU A 440 26.51 -29.07 2.37
C GLU A 440 27.13 -29.49 1.02
N GLN A 441 28.33 -30.11 1.05
CA GLN A 441 29.06 -30.49 -0.14
C GLN A 441 28.38 -31.66 -0.87
N PHE A 442 27.84 -32.61 -0.15
CA PHE A 442 27.13 -33.75 -0.72
C PHE A 442 25.87 -33.29 -1.48
N ALA A 443 25.03 -32.44 -0.86
CA ALA A 443 23.81 -31.94 -1.49
C ALA A 443 24.12 -31.04 -2.69
N ALA A 444 25.11 -30.15 -2.56
CA ALA A 444 25.51 -29.26 -3.64
C ALA A 444 26.16 -30.02 -4.82
N ALA A 445 27.01 -31.01 -4.55
CA ALA A 445 27.61 -31.85 -5.60
C ALA A 445 26.55 -32.67 -6.34
N PHE A 446 25.64 -33.32 -5.61
CA PHE A 446 24.50 -34.00 -6.22
C PHE A 446 23.71 -33.09 -7.16
N ALA A 447 23.33 -31.90 -6.67
CA ALA A 447 22.49 -30.99 -7.42
C ALA A 447 23.20 -30.48 -8.69
N VAL A 448 24.52 -30.19 -8.62
CA VAL A 448 25.30 -29.77 -9.80
C VAL A 448 25.45 -30.92 -10.79
N LEU A 449 25.84 -32.12 -10.32
CA LEU A 449 25.95 -33.31 -11.18
C LEU A 449 24.61 -33.66 -11.82
N GLY A 450 23.50 -33.55 -11.06
CA GLY A 450 22.16 -33.77 -11.56
C GLY A 450 21.80 -32.79 -12.69
N ARG A 451 22.07 -31.49 -12.55
CA ARG A 451 21.85 -30.51 -13.62
C ARG A 451 22.67 -30.78 -14.86
N LEU A 452 23.94 -31.16 -14.67
CA LEU A 452 24.81 -31.57 -15.76
C LEU A 452 24.31 -32.84 -16.48
N ALA A 453 23.64 -33.75 -15.73
CA ALA A 453 22.99 -34.96 -16.26
C ALA A 453 21.55 -34.70 -16.77
N GLY A 454 21.11 -33.44 -16.87
CA GLY A 454 19.79 -33.06 -17.38
C GLY A 454 18.63 -33.27 -16.39
N LEU A 455 18.89 -33.32 -15.09
CA LEU A 455 17.89 -33.47 -14.05
C LEU A 455 17.56 -32.09 -13.42
N PRO A 456 16.28 -31.71 -13.29
CA PRO A 456 15.89 -30.50 -12.59
C PRO A 456 16.07 -30.68 -11.09
N THR A 457 17.09 -30.02 -10.53
CA THR A 457 17.52 -30.21 -9.14
C THR A 457 17.47 -28.92 -8.33
N ARG A 458 17.25 -29.05 -7.02
CA ARG A 458 17.37 -28.00 -6.03
C ARG A 458 18.01 -28.53 -4.75
N VAL A 459 18.60 -27.63 -3.95
CA VAL A 459 19.14 -27.95 -2.65
C VAL A 459 18.20 -27.45 -1.57
N VAL A 460 17.90 -28.26 -0.58
CA VAL A 460 17.08 -27.90 0.58
C VAL A 460 17.95 -27.91 1.82
N VAL A 461 17.78 -26.90 2.65
CA VAL A 461 18.44 -26.81 3.96
C VAL A 461 17.37 -26.85 5.04
N GLY A 462 17.62 -27.61 6.09
CA GLY A 462 16.68 -27.75 7.19
C GLY A 462 17.23 -28.57 8.34
N PHE A 463 16.34 -29.29 8.99
CA PHE A 463 16.66 -30.11 10.18
C PHE A 463 16.00 -31.48 10.07
N GLU A 464 16.68 -32.49 10.57
CA GLU A 464 16.19 -33.87 10.69
C GLU A 464 16.12 -34.26 12.19
N PRO A 465 15.04 -33.82 12.90
CA PRO A 465 14.90 -34.07 14.31
C PRO A 465 14.62 -35.55 14.57
N LYS A 466 15.18 -36.10 15.65
CA LYS A 466 14.98 -37.50 16.05
C LYS A 466 13.67 -37.75 16.80
N GLY A 467 12.91 -36.69 17.10
CA GLY A 467 11.67 -36.73 17.85
C GLY A 467 11.26 -35.34 18.31
N ASP A 468 10.27 -35.28 19.19
CA ASP A 468 9.84 -34.03 19.84
C ASP A 468 10.90 -33.53 20.81
N GLY A 469 11.04 -32.21 20.92
CA GLY A 469 11.93 -31.51 21.85
C GLY A 469 12.96 -30.64 21.17
N PRO A 470 14.18 -30.52 21.76
CA PRO A 470 15.20 -29.61 21.26
C PRO A 470 15.82 -30.14 19.95
N VAL A 471 15.73 -29.30 18.92
CA VAL A 471 16.47 -29.47 17.65
C VAL A 471 17.81 -28.74 17.80
N ARG A 472 18.89 -29.51 17.66
CA ARG A 472 20.25 -29.02 17.83
C ARG A 472 20.92 -28.74 16.47
N ALA A 473 22.05 -28.10 16.52
CA ALA A 473 22.90 -27.90 15.35
C ALA A 473 23.36 -29.22 14.71
N ALA A 474 23.49 -30.28 15.51
CA ALA A 474 23.75 -31.66 15.02
C ALA A 474 22.62 -32.23 14.14
N ASP A 475 21.40 -31.73 14.28
CA ASP A 475 20.25 -32.17 13.48
C ASP A 475 20.12 -31.35 12.16
N ALA A 476 21.00 -30.35 11.94
CA ALA A 476 21.01 -29.55 10.72
C ALA A 476 21.49 -30.39 9.53
N TYR A 477 20.72 -30.33 8.45
CA TYR A 477 20.90 -31.18 7.30
C TYR A 477 20.58 -30.48 5.99
N ALA A 478 21.39 -30.74 4.97
CA ALA A 478 21.11 -30.33 3.61
C ALA A 478 20.89 -31.54 2.73
N TRP A 479 19.85 -31.52 1.89
CA TRP A 479 19.54 -32.59 0.96
C TRP A 479 19.18 -32.08 -0.42
N PRO A 480 19.49 -32.82 -1.50
CA PRO A 480 19.04 -32.50 -2.83
C PRO A 480 17.65 -33.05 -3.09
N GLU A 481 16.90 -32.38 -3.95
CA GLU A 481 15.63 -32.86 -4.49
C GLU A 481 15.64 -32.79 -6.01
N VAL A 482 14.98 -33.76 -6.66
CA VAL A 482 14.80 -33.85 -8.11
C VAL A 482 13.31 -33.77 -8.43
N LEU A 483 12.94 -33.03 -9.47
CA LEU A 483 11.57 -32.93 -9.93
C LEU A 483 11.24 -33.95 -10.99
N PHE A 484 10.21 -34.78 -10.75
CA PHE A 484 9.68 -35.75 -11.68
C PHE A 484 8.25 -35.42 -12.09
N ASP A 485 7.94 -35.64 -13.37
CA ASP A 485 6.60 -35.45 -13.91
C ASP A 485 5.57 -36.35 -13.20
N GLY A 486 4.46 -35.75 -12.75
CA GLY A 486 3.37 -36.47 -12.09
C GLY A 486 3.67 -36.97 -10.68
N VAL A 487 4.91 -36.84 -10.21
CA VAL A 487 5.36 -37.29 -8.87
C VAL A 487 5.70 -36.09 -7.98
N GLY A 488 6.25 -35.02 -8.55
CA GLY A 488 6.68 -33.87 -7.79
C GLY A 488 8.16 -33.90 -7.38
N TRP A 489 8.51 -33.13 -6.34
CA TRP A 489 9.87 -33.07 -5.81
C TRP A 489 10.18 -34.28 -4.93
N VAL A 490 11.20 -35.05 -5.31
CA VAL A 490 11.64 -36.23 -4.61
C VAL A 490 12.99 -35.99 -3.95
N PRO A 491 13.11 -36.16 -2.62
CA PRO A 491 14.38 -36.01 -1.92
C PRO A 491 15.29 -37.24 -2.16
N PHE A 492 16.59 -36.96 -2.30
CA PHE A 492 17.63 -37.96 -2.36
C PHE A 492 18.59 -37.84 -1.17
N ASP A 493 19.18 -38.94 -0.76
CA ASP A 493 20.18 -38.98 0.29
C ASP A 493 21.54 -39.46 -0.27
N PRO A 494 22.46 -38.52 -0.62
CA PRO A 494 23.79 -38.89 -1.11
C PRO A 494 24.81 -39.14 0.01
N MET A 495 24.35 -39.22 1.28
CA MET A 495 25.26 -39.37 2.41
C MET A 495 25.73 -40.85 2.57
N PRO A 496 27.01 -41.06 2.92
CA PRO A 496 27.50 -42.41 3.22
C PRO A 496 26.85 -42.97 4.48
N ARG A 497 26.70 -44.29 4.52
CA ARG A 497 26.27 -44.97 5.73
C ARG A 497 27.34 -44.82 6.82
N PRO A 498 26.96 -44.76 8.10
CA PRO A 498 27.90 -44.46 9.20
C PRO A 498 29.15 -45.36 9.24
N ASP A 499 29.03 -46.62 8.87
CA ASP A 499 30.10 -47.62 8.99
C ASP A 499 30.72 -48.03 7.64
N SER A 500 30.47 -47.26 6.56
CA SER A 500 31.01 -47.54 5.24
C SER A 500 32.42 -47.01 5.04
N GLU A 501 33.35 -47.84 4.56
CA GLU A 501 34.64 -47.35 4.09
C GLU A 501 34.51 -46.83 2.65
N PRO A 502 34.97 -45.59 2.37
CA PRO A 502 34.88 -45.02 1.04
C PRO A 502 35.73 -45.76 0.03
N ARG A 503 35.14 -46.14 -1.11
CA ARG A 503 35.85 -46.67 -2.25
C ARG A 503 36.78 -45.63 -2.85
N PRO A 504 37.91 -46.01 -3.48
CA PRO A 504 38.74 -45.09 -4.23
C PRO A 504 37.96 -44.47 -5.43
N VAL A 505 38.11 -43.19 -5.65
CA VAL A 505 37.66 -42.57 -6.91
C VAL A 505 38.58 -43.03 -8.02
N GLU A 506 38.02 -43.47 -9.14
CA GLU A 506 38.80 -43.93 -10.29
C GLU A 506 39.72 -42.81 -10.82
N GLU A 507 40.90 -43.19 -11.29
CA GLU A 507 41.94 -42.20 -11.71
C GLU A 507 41.46 -41.28 -12.82
N ASP A 508 40.59 -41.76 -13.73
CA ASP A 508 40.04 -41.00 -14.86
C ASP A 508 39.20 -39.78 -14.42
N PHE A 509 38.73 -39.74 -13.19
CA PHE A 509 37.99 -38.61 -12.63
C PHE A 509 38.89 -37.58 -11.95
N ARG A 510 40.13 -37.88 -11.70
CA ARG A 510 41.07 -36.95 -11.06
C ARG A 510 41.56 -35.92 -12.05
N PRO A 511 41.70 -34.61 -11.65
CA PRO A 511 42.42 -33.66 -12.45
C PRO A 511 43.84 -34.16 -12.70
N GLN A 512 44.30 -34.10 -13.95
CA GLN A 512 45.72 -34.33 -14.21
C GLN A 512 46.53 -33.35 -13.39
N PRO A 513 47.63 -33.80 -12.73
CA PRO A 513 48.52 -32.84 -12.08
C PRO A 513 48.93 -31.76 -13.09
N GLU A 514 48.76 -30.51 -12.74
CA GLU A 514 49.38 -29.44 -13.55
C GLU A 514 50.87 -29.68 -13.56
N ASP A 515 51.47 -29.77 -14.79
CA ASP A 515 52.90 -29.78 -14.91
C ASP A 515 53.47 -28.58 -14.16
N PRO A 516 54.50 -28.79 -13.33
CA PRO A 516 55.10 -27.69 -12.58
C PRO A 516 55.50 -26.61 -13.61
N PRO A 517 55.19 -25.35 -13.35
CA PRO A 517 55.58 -24.28 -14.28
C PRO A 517 57.08 -24.41 -14.61
N PRO A 518 57.49 -24.27 -15.87
CA PRO A 518 58.87 -24.38 -16.25
C PRO A 518 59.71 -23.50 -15.35
N SER A 519 60.79 -24.05 -14.78
CA SER A 519 61.66 -23.33 -13.87
C SER A 519 62.09 -22.02 -14.53
N GLU A 520 61.60 -20.91 -14.07
CA GLU A 520 62.01 -19.60 -14.51
C GLU A 520 63.52 -19.48 -14.23
N VAL A 521 64.28 -19.24 -15.27
CA VAL A 521 65.66 -18.77 -15.16
C VAL A 521 65.60 -17.49 -14.36
N PRO A 522 66.42 -17.33 -13.26
CA PRO A 522 66.35 -16.13 -12.46
C PRO A 522 66.61 -14.90 -13.32
N ALA A 523 65.65 -14.03 -13.42
CA ALA A 523 65.84 -12.72 -14.02
C ALA A 523 66.77 -11.87 -13.14
N PRO A 524 67.58 -10.98 -13.70
CA PRO A 524 68.46 -10.12 -12.93
C PRO A 524 67.64 -9.32 -11.93
N THR A 525 68.17 -9.26 -10.71
CA THR A 525 67.62 -8.49 -9.63
C THR A 525 67.52 -7.02 -10.02
N GLU A 526 66.29 -6.55 -10.31
CA GLU A 526 66.03 -5.12 -10.36
C GLU A 526 65.83 -4.59 -8.93
N GLU A 527 66.49 -3.49 -8.64
CA GLU A 527 66.43 -2.74 -7.39
C GLU A 527 64.96 -2.40 -7.06
N PRO A 528 64.56 -2.38 -5.77
CA PRO A 528 63.20 -2.15 -5.36
C PRO A 528 62.72 -0.75 -5.73
N SER A 529 61.88 -0.68 -6.74
CA SER A 529 61.09 0.52 -7.06
C SER A 529 60.11 0.79 -5.93
N ALA A 530 60.15 1.99 -5.40
CA ALA A 530 59.32 2.45 -4.31
C ALA A 530 57.83 2.17 -4.60
N THR A 531 57.21 1.47 -3.70
CA THR A 531 55.77 1.23 -3.66
C THR A 531 55.03 2.59 -3.63
N PRO A 532 54.09 2.84 -4.57
CA PRO A 532 53.22 4.00 -4.45
C PRO A 532 52.40 3.89 -3.16
N PRO A 533 52.15 4.98 -2.45
CA PRO A 533 51.33 4.93 -1.25
C PRO A 533 49.95 4.43 -1.60
N ALA A 534 49.44 3.47 -0.81
CA ALA A 534 48.10 2.96 -0.90
C ALA A 534 47.10 4.12 -0.93
N ALA A 535 46.28 4.14 -1.95
CA ALA A 535 45.16 5.09 -2.04
C ALA A 535 44.30 4.95 -0.78
N ALA A 536 44.10 6.05 -0.10
CA ALA A 536 43.17 6.12 1.03
C ALA A 536 41.78 5.61 0.57
N PRO A 537 41.08 4.84 1.41
CA PRO A 537 39.73 4.41 1.08
C PRO A 537 38.86 5.66 0.87
N ALA A 538 38.14 5.69 -0.26
CA ALA A 538 37.17 6.72 -0.55
C ALA A 538 36.20 6.82 0.66
N PRO A 539 35.83 8.04 1.09
CA PRO A 539 34.89 8.19 2.17
C PRO A 539 33.59 7.50 1.76
N GLY A 540 33.18 6.50 2.55
CA GLY A 540 31.91 5.85 2.40
C GLY A 540 30.82 6.93 2.36
N ARG A 541 29.96 6.92 1.36
CA ARG A 541 28.73 7.68 1.40
C ARG A 541 27.99 7.21 2.62
N ASN A 542 27.99 8.04 3.65
CA ASN A 542 26.98 7.99 4.68
C ASN A 542 25.64 8.21 3.96
N GLU A 543 24.92 7.16 3.69
CA GLU A 543 23.48 7.24 3.50
C GLU A 543 22.92 7.70 4.84
N GLY A 544 22.86 9.02 4.99
CA GLY A 544 22.19 9.68 6.08
C GLY A 544 20.73 9.26 6.02
N GLY A 545 20.37 8.27 6.81
CA GLY A 545 18.98 7.99 7.12
C GLY A 545 18.37 9.31 7.60
N LEU A 546 17.31 9.76 6.94
CA LEU A 546 16.55 10.94 7.34
C LEU A 546 16.12 10.73 8.78
N GLY A 547 16.70 11.53 9.68
CA GLY A 547 16.45 11.44 11.12
C GLY A 547 14.96 11.59 11.43
N THR A 548 14.50 10.93 12.47
CA THR A 548 13.12 10.89 12.95
C THR A 548 12.39 12.24 12.97
N PRO A 549 13.02 13.39 13.28
CA PRO A 549 12.36 14.69 13.23
C PRO A 549 11.99 15.15 11.81
N MET A 550 12.70 14.68 10.76
CA MET A 550 12.40 15.04 9.39
C MET A 550 11.20 14.25 8.80
N LEU A 551 10.92 13.07 9.33
CA LEU A 551 9.78 12.24 8.94
C LEU A 551 8.46 12.70 9.54
N VAL A 552 8.47 13.23 10.77
CA VAL A 552 7.30 13.88 11.37
C VAL A 552 7.01 15.21 10.66
N GLY A 553 8.06 15.95 10.28
CA GLY A 553 7.93 17.15 9.45
C GLY A 553 7.43 16.87 8.03
N GLY A 554 7.80 15.73 7.42
CA GLY A 554 7.37 15.32 6.09
C GLY A 554 5.87 14.99 6.00
N GLY A 555 5.31 14.33 7.01
CA GLY A 555 3.88 14.01 7.07
C GLY A 555 3.01 15.27 7.26
N VAL A 556 3.41 16.17 8.14
CA VAL A 556 2.74 17.47 8.34
C VAL A 556 2.97 18.37 7.13
N GLY A 557 4.16 18.38 6.54
CA GLY A 557 4.47 19.11 5.31
C GLY A 557 3.65 18.65 4.10
N GLY A 558 3.48 17.33 3.95
CA GLY A 558 2.62 16.75 2.91
C GLY A 558 1.15 17.13 3.07
N LEU A 559 0.62 17.09 4.30
CA LEU A 559 -0.74 17.55 4.59
C LEU A 559 -0.92 19.05 4.32
N LEU A 560 0.04 19.86 4.74
CA LEU A 560 0.03 21.30 4.47
C LEU A 560 0.12 21.60 2.97
N LEU A 561 0.90 20.81 2.21
CA LEU A 561 0.96 20.94 0.75
C LEU A 561 -0.37 20.57 0.08
N VAL A 562 -1.03 19.50 0.51
CA VAL A 562 -2.35 19.11 -0.03
C VAL A 562 -3.41 20.15 0.31
N VAL A 563 -3.44 20.65 1.54
CA VAL A 563 -4.34 21.72 1.96
C VAL A 563 -4.01 23.02 1.20
N GLY A 564 -2.73 23.37 1.06
CA GLY A 564 -2.26 24.50 0.29
C GLY A 564 -2.64 24.39 -1.20
N ALA A 565 -2.47 23.24 -1.81
CA ALA A 565 -2.86 22.98 -3.19
C ALA A 565 -4.39 23.07 -3.38
N ALA A 566 -5.17 22.53 -2.44
CA ALA A 566 -6.64 22.65 -2.47
C ALA A 566 -7.11 24.11 -2.35
N LEU A 567 -6.51 24.88 -1.45
CA LEU A 567 -6.79 26.31 -1.30
C LEU A 567 -6.36 27.11 -2.54
N ALA A 568 -5.19 26.81 -3.10
CA ALA A 568 -4.71 27.42 -4.34
C ALA A 568 -5.63 27.11 -5.53
N ALA A 569 -6.07 25.85 -5.66
CA ALA A 569 -7.03 25.44 -6.68
C ALA A 569 -8.37 26.19 -6.55
N LEU A 570 -8.86 26.36 -5.32
CA LEU A 570 -10.10 27.06 -5.03
C LEU A 570 -9.98 28.56 -5.38
N VAL A 571 -8.86 29.19 -5.06
CA VAL A 571 -8.57 30.58 -5.45
C VAL A 571 -8.44 30.71 -6.98
N ALA A 572 -7.77 29.76 -7.63
CA ALA A 572 -7.63 29.75 -9.09
C ALA A 572 -9.00 29.58 -9.80
N MET A 573 -9.85 28.69 -9.30
CA MET A 573 -11.22 28.51 -9.81
C MET A 573 -12.07 29.76 -9.64
N ARG A 574 -11.97 30.44 -8.51
CA ARG A 574 -12.64 31.74 -8.31
C ARG A 574 -12.13 32.80 -9.27
N ARG A 575 -10.82 32.94 -9.41
CA ARG A 575 -10.23 33.90 -10.38
C ARG A 575 -10.68 33.60 -11.82
N ARG A 576 -10.76 32.32 -12.18
CA ARG A 576 -11.28 31.88 -13.48
C ARG A 576 -12.74 32.27 -13.66
N LEU A 577 -13.58 32.07 -12.63
CA LEU A 577 -15.00 32.43 -12.64
C LEU A 577 -15.17 33.95 -12.81
N THR A 578 -14.46 34.78 -12.03
CA THR A 578 -14.51 36.25 -12.15
C THR A 578 -14.08 36.70 -13.54
N ARG A 579 -12.99 36.18 -14.10
CA ARG A 579 -12.56 36.50 -15.47
C ARG A 579 -13.60 36.11 -16.51
N SER A 580 -14.17 34.90 -16.40
CA SER A 580 -15.20 34.46 -17.36
C SER A 580 -16.47 35.29 -17.30
N ARG A 581 -16.79 35.90 -16.14
CA ARG A 581 -17.96 36.76 -15.96
C ARG A 581 -17.73 38.20 -16.48
N LEU A 582 -16.50 38.72 -16.33
CA LEU A 582 -16.19 40.10 -16.66
C LEU A 582 -15.64 40.29 -18.08
N ASP A 583 -14.92 39.29 -18.60
CA ASP A 583 -14.14 39.39 -19.83
C ASP A 583 -14.70 38.58 -21.00
N ALA A 584 -15.50 37.51 -20.73
CA ALA A 584 -15.97 36.62 -21.79
C ALA A 584 -17.43 36.85 -22.17
N GLY A 585 -17.73 36.71 -23.45
CA GLY A 585 -19.08 36.81 -24.03
C GLY A 585 -19.39 38.17 -24.67
N ASP A 586 -20.65 38.31 -25.14
CA ASP A 586 -21.19 39.55 -25.68
C ASP A 586 -21.32 40.65 -24.63
N PRO A 587 -21.45 41.93 -25.02
CA PRO A 587 -21.52 43.03 -24.06
C PRO A 587 -22.62 42.90 -23.01
N GLY A 588 -23.78 42.37 -23.37
CA GLY A 588 -24.90 42.13 -22.44
C GLY A 588 -24.57 41.05 -21.39
N SER A 589 -23.96 39.97 -21.79
CA SER A 589 -23.55 38.90 -20.86
C SER A 589 -22.42 39.35 -19.91
N ARG A 590 -21.54 40.25 -20.33
CA ARG A 590 -20.52 40.86 -19.48
C ARG A 590 -21.13 41.78 -18.42
N VAL A 591 -22.14 42.61 -18.77
CA VAL A 591 -22.91 43.42 -17.81
C VAL A 591 -23.63 42.55 -16.79
N ALA A 592 -24.30 41.47 -17.25
CA ALA A 592 -24.93 40.49 -16.35
C ALA A 592 -23.91 39.77 -15.46
N GLY A 593 -22.72 39.50 -15.97
CA GLY A 593 -21.58 38.95 -15.23
C GLY A 593 -21.08 39.90 -14.13
N ALA A 594 -20.91 41.21 -14.45
CA ALA A 594 -20.54 42.26 -13.51
C ALA A 594 -21.59 42.41 -12.38
N TRP A 595 -22.85 42.31 -12.71
CA TRP A 595 -23.94 42.33 -11.72
C TRP A 595 -23.90 41.14 -10.77
N ARG A 596 -23.64 39.94 -11.30
CA ARG A 596 -23.49 38.74 -10.45
C ARG A 596 -22.30 38.87 -9.52
N GLU A 597 -21.19 39.43 -9.96
CA GLU A 597 -20.01 39.62 -9.14
C GLU A 597 -20.28 40.59 -7.98
N LEU A 598 -21.02 41.71 -8.25
CA LEU A 598 -21.48 42.67 -7.23
C LEU A 598 -22.43 42.00 -6.21
N THR A 599 -23.44 41.26 -6.67
CA THR A 599 -24.41 40.59 -5.78
C THR A 599 -23.78 39.49 -4.98
N ASP A 600 -22.82 38.75 -5.52
CA ASP A 600 -22.02 37.73 -4.79
C ASP A 600 -21.13 38.39 -3.72
N ALA A 601 -20.60 39.58 -4.00
CA ALA A 601 -19.83 40.37 -3.01
C ALA A 601 -20.71 40.82 -1.84
N LEU A 602 -21.93 41.28 -2.11
CA LEU A 602 -22.91 41.61 -1.07
C LEU A 602 -23.25 40.41 -0.19
N ARG A 603 -23.49 39.25 -0.79
CA ARG A 603 -23.72 37.99 -0.05
C ARG A 603 -22.53 37.62 0.84
N LEU A 604 -21.33 37.78 0.31
CA LEU A 604 -20.08 37.54 1.09
C LEU A 604 -19.91 38.57 2.20
N ALA A 605 -20.46 39.77 2.03
CA ALA A 605 -20.48 40.81 3.05
C ALA A 605 -21.48 40.55 4.17
N GLY A 606 -22.41 39.61 4.01
CA GLY A 606 -23.46 39.29 4.95
C GLY A 606 -24.82 39.91 4.63
N HIS A 607 -24.90 40.62 3.47
CA HIS A 607 -26.11 41.28 3.01
C HIS A 607 -26.67 40.58 1.74
N PRO A 608 -27.36 39.41 1.91
CA PRO A 608 -27.92 38.71 0.76
C PRO A 608 -29.00 39.54 0.08
N VAL A 609 -28.98 39.50 -1.25
CA VAL A 609 -29.96 40.18 -2.09
C VAL A 609 -30.99 39.19 -2.56
N GLY A 610 -32.27 39.44 -2.32
CA GLY A 610 -33.38 38.61 -2.82
C GLY A 610 -33.58 38.83 -4.34
N PRO A 611 -34.20 37.84 -5.02
CA PRO A 611 -34.49 37.93 -6.44
C PRO A 611 -35.60 38.94 -6.80
N ASP A 612 -36.32 39.40 -5.80
CA ASP A 612 -37.49 40.31 -5.86
C ASP A 612 -37.09 41.80 -5.83
N LEU A 613 -35.82 42.12 -5.53
CA LEU A 613 -35.37 43.51 -5.46
C LEU A 613 -35.03 44.07 -6.83
N ALA A 614 -35.53 45.32 -7.08
CA ALA A 614 -35.17 46.06 -8.29
C ALA A 614 -33.67 46.41 -8.33
N ALA A 615 -33.09 46.53 -9.52
CA ALA A 615 -31.65 46.84 -9.68
C ALA A 615 -31.23 48.13 -8.96
N ALA A 616 -32.11 49.15 -8.92
CA ALA A 616 -31.87 50.37 -8.19
C ALA A 616 -31.79 50.19 -6.67
N GLU A 617 -32.63 49.29 -6.08
CA GLU A 617 -32.63 49.00 -4.65
C GLU A 617 -31.37 48.19 -4.24
N VAL A 618 -30.91 47.29 -5.12
CA VAL A 618 -29.66 46.55 -4.94
C VAL A 618 -28.47 47.51 -4.98
N ALA A 619 -28.47 48.49 -5.90
CA ALA A 619 -27.43 49.51 -5.99
C ALA A 619 -27.40 50.38 -4.73
N GLU A 620 -28.56 50.79 -4.19
CA GLU A 620 -28.65 51.55 -2.94
C GLU A 620 -28.12 50.73 -1.73
N ARG A 621 -28.49 49.46 -1.66
CA ARG A 621 -27.95 48.55 -0.65
C ARG A 621 -26.44 48.37 -0.76
N ALA A 622 -25.93 48.27 -1.99
CA ALA A 622 -24.50 48.18 -2.22
C ALA A 622 -23.74 49.43 -1.74
N ARG A 623 -24.28 50.62 -1.99
CA ARG A 623 -23.71 51.87 -1.50
C ARG A 623 -23.67 51.94 0.03
N ARG A 624 -24.78 51.57 0.71
CA ARG A 624 -24.84 51.54 2.17
C ARG A 624 -23.82 50.58 2.76
N THR A 625 -23.77 49.35 2.23
CA THR A 625 -22.80 48.34 2.69
C THR A 625 -21.36 48.83 2.55
N LEU A 626 -21.03 49.52 1.49
CA LEU A 626 -19.69 50.08 1.30
C LEU A 626 -19.40 51.24 2.25
N ALA A 627 -20.39 52.13 2.52
CA ALA A 627 -20.27 53.20 3.47
C ALA A 627 -20.08 52.69 4.92
N GLU A 628 -20.86 51.72 5.34
CA GLU A 628 -20.71 51.03 6.63
C GLU A 628 -19.33 50.36 6.78
N ALA A 629 -18.86 49.66 5.75
CA ALA A 629 -17.57 49.02 5.76
C ALA A 629 -16.39 50.03 5.81
N ARG A 630 -16.56 51.25 5.29
CA ARG A 630 -15.60 52.36 5.40
C ARG A 630 -15.64 53.00 6.79
N ALA A 631 -16.84 53.28 7.32
CA ALA A 631 -17.04 53.84 8.66
C ALA A 631 -16.45 52.94 9.77
N ALA A 632 -16.65 51.64 9.66
CA ALA A 632 -16.06 50.67 10.60
C ALA A 632 -14.51 50.64 10.58
N ARG A 633 -13.87 51.17 9.55
CA ARG A 633 -12.42 51.28 9.48
C ARG A 633 -11.89 52.62 10.04
N SER A 634 -12.68 53.66 10.05
CA SER A 634 -12.28 54.98 10.51
C SER A 634 -12.49 55.20 12.02
N SER A 635 -13.12 54.27 12.72
CA SER A 635 -13.28 54.29 14.19
C SER A 635 -12.11 53.52 14.86
N PRO A 636 -11.19 54.18 15.58
CA PRO A 636 -10.01 53.56 16.16
C PRO A 636 -10.27 52.73 17.41
N ASP A 637 -11.49 52.64 17.95
CA ASP A 637 -11.76 52.19 19.31
C ASP A 637 -12.89 51.12 19.40
N ALA A 638 -12.66 49.96 18.78
CA ALA A 638 -13.53 48.80 19.01
C ALA A 638 -12.69 47.52 19.08
N GLY A 639 -11.88 47.39 20.13
CA GLY A 639 -11.03 46.20 20.32
C GLY A 639 -10.46 46.02 21.71
N ARG A 640 -11.27 46.26 22.80
CA ARG A 640 -10.93 45.74 24.12
C ARG A 640 -12.20 45.54 24.93
N PRO A 641 -12.53 44.33 25.36
CA PRO A 641 -13.50 44.12 26.42
C PRO A 641 -12.78 44.30 27.75
N ASP A 642 -13.15 45.36 28.52
CA ASP A 642 -12.84 45.43 29.93
C ASP A 642 -13.94 44.67 30.74
N PRO A 643 -13.56 43.95 31.78
CA PRO A 643 -14.52 43.35 32.67
C PRO A 643 -14.81 44.25 33.87
N ALA A 644 -16.06 44.19 34.32
CA ALA A 644 -16.59 44.60 35.61
C ALA A 644 -17.07 46.07 35.79
N GLY A 645 -18.36 46.17 35.82
CA GLY A 645 -19.35 46.81 36.66
C GLY A 645 -19.02 48.05 37.49
N THR A 646 -19.84 49.07 37.40
CA THR A 646 -20.68 49.58 38.51
C THR A 646 -21.39 50.86 38.08
N THR A 647 -22.63 50.91 38.44
CA THR A 647 -23.63 52.01 38.37
C THR A 647 -23.15 53.40 38.79
N ALA A 648 -23.57 54.49 38.08
CA ALA A 648 -24.34 55.58 38.62
C ALA A 648 -24.60 56.74 37.59
N SER A 649 -25.82 57.02 37.41
CA SER A 649 -26.61 58.27 37.27
C SER A 649 -25.89 59.63 37.14
N GLY A 650 -26.35 60.49 36.21
CA GLY A 650 -26.22 61.97 36.28
C GLY A 650 -26.13 62.68 34.91
N TYR A 651 -27.22 63.24 34.47
CA TYR A 651 -27.37 64.34 33.48
C TYR A 651 -26.96 65.69 34.06
N PRO A 652 -27.01 66.88 33.35
CA PRO A 652 -26.35 67.29 32.12
C PRO A 652 -25.56 68.62 32.26
N ALA A 653 -24.89 69.12 31.24
CA ALA A 653 -24.86 70.53 30.87
C ALA A 653 -23.80 70.88 29.78
N ASP A 654 -24.26 71.46 28.74
CA ASP A 654 -23.58 72.37 27.78
C ASP A 654 -23.08 73.66 28.47
N PRO A 655 -22.43 74.65 27.85
CA PRO A 655 -21.74 74.75 26.52
C PRO A 655 -20.43 75.61 26.51
N ALA A 656 -19.90 75.78 25.33
CA ALA A 656 -19.14 76.96 24.85
C ALA A 656 -17.62 77.06 25.09
N GLY A 657 -16.92 77.36 24.00
CA GLY A 657 -15.79 78.27 24.06
C GLY A 657 -14.62 77.96 23.15
N THR A 658 -14.69 78.56 21.96
CA THR A 658 -13.64 79.33 21.27
C THR A 658 -12.15 79.01 21.37
N ALA A 659 -11.54 78.94 20.23
CA ALA A 659 -10.47 79.82 19.65
C ALA A 659 -9.30 79.07 19.04
N LEU A 660 -9.13 79.22 17.75
CA LEU A 660 -7.97 79.73 16.98
C LEU A 660 -6.56 79.50 17.52
N ASP A 661 -5.74 78.85 16.73
CA ASP A 661 -4.52 79.34 16.07
C ASP A 661 -3.86 78.21 15.32
N GLY A 662 -3.56 78.22 14.13
CA GLY A 662 -2.78 78.94 13.14
C GLY A 662 -1.32 78.52 13.14
N ARG A 663 -0.92 77.80 12.10
CA ARG A 663 0.31 77.92 11.30
C ARG A 663 0.63 76.72 10.46
N THR A 664 0.36 76.88 9.20
CA THR A 664 1.26 76.85 8.02
C THR A 664 2.27 75.74 7.87
N ALA A 665 2.11 75.17 6.74
CA ALA A 665 3.07 74.98 5.68
C ALA A 665 3.49 73.59 5.30
N ASP A 666 3.11 73.23 4.12
CA ASP A 666 3.88 72.56 3.05
C ASP A 666 4.36 71.12 3.25
N ARG A 667 3.71 70.20 2.56
CA ARG A 667 4.36 69.50 1.45
C ARG A 667 3.39 68.63 0.65
N ALA A 668 3.28 69.04 -0.51
CA ALA A 668 2.92 68.47 -1.78
C ALA A 668 2.69 66.96 -1.92
N LEU A 669 1.64 66.67 -2.69
CA LEU A 669 1.48 65.56 -3.61
C LEU A 669 1.30 64.15 -3.03
N SER A 670 0.06 63.84 -2.73
CA SER A 670 -0.57 62.60 -3.23
C SER A 670 -2.10 62.79 -3.18
N THR A 671 -2.66 62.94 -4.32
CA THR A 671 -4.10 63.01 -4.61
C THR A 671 -4.83 61.84 -3.97
N PRO A 672 -5.88 62.05 -3.16
CA PRO A 672 -6.84 60.99 -2.85
C PRO A 672 -7.86 60.97 -3.99
N ILE A 673 -7.62 60.08 -4.96
CA ILE A 673 -8.67 59.65 -5.89
C ILE A 673 -9.61 58.75 -5.09
N GLY A 674 -10.84 59.18 -4.84
CA GLY A 674 -11.85 58.27 -4.35
C GLY A 674 -12.77 58.78 -3.27
N GLY A 675 -13.71 59.63 -3.59
CA GLY A 675 -14.80 60.01 -2.69
C GLY A 675 -16.15 60.32 -3.33
N ALA A 676 -16.16 60.84 -4.53
CA ALA A 676 -17.39 61.21 -5.25
C ALA A 676 -17.66 60.33 -6.50
N ALA A 677 -16.62 59.76 -7.10
CA ALA A 677 -16.74 58.92 -8.29
C ALA A 677 -17.41 57.55 -8.00
N ASP A 678 -17.16 56.95 -6.82
CA ASP A 678 -17.63 55.59 -6.47
C ASP A 678 -19.17 55.50 -6.28
N HIS A 679 -19.87 56.59 -6.01
CA HIS A 679 -21.33 56.56 -5.75
C HIS A 679 -22.16 56.63 -7.04
N ALA A 680 -21.65 57.27 -8.07
CA ALA A 680 -22.28 57.36 -9.39
C ALA A 680 -22.18 56.01 -10.15
N ASP A 681 -21.06 55.32 -9.97
CA ASP A 681 -20.72 54.13 -10.76
C ASP A 681 -21.63 52.90 -10.52
N VAL A 682 -22.02 52.60 -9.27
CA VAL A 682 -22.92 51.43 -8.97
C VAL A 682 -24.33 51.69 -9.48
N THR A 683 -24.78 52.95 -9.51
CA THR A 683 -26.08 53.33 -10.07
C THR A 683 -26.08 53.20 -11.59
N GLU A 684 -24.97 53.57 -12.26
CA GLU A 684 -24.78 53.34 -13.69
C GLU A 684 -24.85 51.85 -14.03
N LEU A 685 -24.19 51.00 -13.24
CA LEU A 685 -24.25 49.55 -13.41
C LEU A 685 -25.69 49.01 -13.32
N ALA A 686 -26.49 49.50 -12.35
CA ALA A 686 -27.90 49.10 -12.25
C ALA A 686 -28.72 49.55 -13.47
N GLY A 687 -28.43 50.77 -14.01
CA GLY A 687 -29.03 51.27 -15.25
C GLY A 687 -28.71 50.36 -16.45
N LEU A 688 -27.43 49.97 -16.60
CA LEU A 688 -26.99 49.06 -17.68
C LEU A 688 -27.63 47.69 -17.56
N VAL A 689 -27.82 47.18 -16.34
CA VAL A 689 -28.53 45.89 -16.11
C VAL A 689 -29.98 45.96 -16.58
N ASN A 690 -30.67 47.05 -16.24
CA ASN A 690 -32.04 47.30 -16.74
C ASN A 690 -32.06 47.43 -18.27
N GLN A 691 -31.07 48.16 -18.85
CA GLN A 691 -30.94 48.28 -20.30
C GLN A 691 -30.77 46.92 -20.98
N VAL A 692 -29.92 46.01 -20.45
CA VAL A 692 -29.73 44.65 -20.96
C VAL A 692 -31.04 43.85 -20.84
N ALA A 693 -31.77 44.02 -19.71
CA ALA A 693 -33.00 43.28 -19.45
C ALA A 693 -34.15 43.64 -20.38
N PHE A 694 -34.31 44.97 -20.69
CA PHE A 694 -35.44 45.48 -21.47
C PHE A 694 -35.11 45.75 -22.95
N ALA A 695 -33.82 45.92 -23.31
CA ALA A 695 -33.37 46.14 -24.66
C ALA A 695 -32.09 45.31 -24.98
N PRO A 696 -32.24 44.01 -25.20
CA PRO A 696 -31.10 43.13 -25.50
C PRO A 696 -30.35 43.62 -26.75
N GLY A 697 -29.02 43.72 -26.64
CA GLY A 697 -28.16 44.17 -27.73
C GLY A 697 -27.92 45.69 -27.82
N SER A 698 -28.51 46.51 -26.93
CA SER A 698 -28.35 47.96 -26.91
C SER A 698 -27.09 48.48 -26.19
N VAL A 699 -26.34 47.55 -25.53
CA VAL A 699 -25.13 47.90 -24.76
C VAL A 699 -23.89 47.71 -25.64
N ASP A 700 -23.06 48.74 -25.70
CA ASP A 700 -21.81 48.72 -26.44
C ASP A 700 -20.64 48.10 -25.62
N PRO A 701 -19.54 47.65 -26.26
CA PRO A 701 -18.38 47.06 -25.58
C PRO A 701 -17.73 47.97 -24.54
N ALA A 702 -17.76 49.30 -24.72
CA ALA A 702 -17.18 50.27 -23.79
C ALA A 702 -18.03 50.37 -22.50
N GLN A 703 -19.37 50.35 -22.64
CA GLN A 703 -20.29 50.29 -21.51
C GLN A 703 -20.13 48.99 -20.70
N ALA A 704 -19.98 47.86 -21.37
CA ALA A 704 -19.71 46.58 -20.70
C ALA A 704 -18.35 46.58 -19.97
N GLY A 705 -17.35 47.25 -20.56
CA GLY A 705 -16.03 47.42 -19.91
C GLY A 705 -16.13 48.28 -18.64
N ARG A 706 -16.91 49.39 -18.66
CA ARG A 706 -17.16 50.20 -17.46
C ARG A 706 -17.91 49.41 -16.38
N ALA A 707 -18.95 48.69 -16.76
CA ALA A 707 -19.69 47.80 -15.84
C ALA A 707 -18.78 46.79 -15.13
N ALA A 708 -17.86 46.18 -15.87
CA ALA A 708 -16.88 45.25 -15.32
C ALA A 708 -15.90 45.93 -14.35
N ALA A 709 -15.42 47.15 -14.70
CA ALA A 709 -14.53 47.93 -13.85
C ALA A 709 -15.21 48.39 -12.53
N VAL A 710 -16.47 48.83 -12.60
CA VAL A 710 -17.27 49.19 -11.42
C VAL A 710 -17.45 48.00 -10.49
N ALA A 711 -17.85 46.82 -11.01
CA ALA A 711 -18.02 45.63 -10.20
C ALA A 711 -16.69 45.19 -9.55
N ALA A 712 -15.59 45.17 -10.31
CA ALA A 712 -14.27 44.82 -9.80
C ALA A 712 -13.79 45.78 -8.71
N GLY A 713 -13.97 47.11 -8.91
CA GLY A 713 -13.66 48.15 -7.94
C GLY A 713 -14.45 47.99 -6.63
N TYR A 714 -15.76 47.73 -6.74
CA TYR A 714 -16.63 47.50 -5.60
C TYR A 714 -16.19 46.27 -4.77
N VAL A 715 -15.93 45.16 -5.43
CA VAL A 715 -15.43 43.90 -4.79
C VAL A 715 -14.09 44.16 -4.09
N ALA A 716 -13.18 44.89 -4.75
CA ALA A 716 -11.88 45.24 -4.19
C ALA A 716 -12.02 46.14 -2.94
N ALA A 717 -12.90 47.14 -2.98
CA ALA A 717 -13.16 48.03 -1.85
C ALA A 717 -13.75 47.29 -0.63
N LEU A 718 -14.74 46.44 -0.82
CA LEU A 718 -15.31 45.59 0.27
C LEU A 718 -14.29 44.62 0.84
N ARG A 719 -13.43 44.02 0.00
CA ARG A 719 -12.37 43.16 0.43
C ARG A 719 -11.31 43.91 1.22
N ALA A 720 -10.92 45.06 0.76
CA ALA A 720 -9.95 45.93 1.41
C ALA A 720 -10.44 46.43 2.78
N ALA A 721 -11.74 46.57 2.99
CA ALA A 721 -12.33 46.96 4.27
C ALA A 721 -12.21 45.88 5.36
N ARG A 722 -11.77 44.67 5.05
CA ARG A 722 -11.70 43.54 6.01
C ARG A 722 -10.31 43.37 6.62
N SER A 723 -10.26 42.77 7.84
CA SER A 723 -9.01 42.35 8.48
C SER A 723 -8.21 41.34 7.63
N ARG A 724 -6.92 41.10 7.95
CA ARG A 724 -6.07 40.18 7.22
C ARG A 724 -6.70 38.76 7.15
N TRP A 725 -7.27 38.29 8.24
CA TRP A 725 -8.00 37.02 8.30
C TRP A 725 -9.31 37.04 7.52
N GLY A 726 -10.04 38.15 7.60
CA GLY A 726 -11.24 38.35 6.79
C GLY A 726 -10.96 38.34 5.28
N ARG A 727 -9.83 38.89 4.83
CA ARG A 727 -9.39 38.87 3.42
C ARG A 727 -9.02 37.46 2.96
N LEU A 728 -8.35 36.68 3.81
CA LEU A 728 -8.02 35.29 3.51
C LEU A 728 -9.32 34.47 3.39
N ARG A 729 -10.21 34.58 4.38
CA ARG A 729 -11.51 33.91 4.35
C ARG A 729 -12.35 34.28 3.13
N TRP A 730 -12.33 35.52 2.74
CA TRP A 730 -12.98 36.00 1.52
C TRP A 730 -12.40 35.35 0.26
N ALA A 731 -11.07 35.21 0.17
CA ALA A 731 -10.39 34.63 -0.99
C ALA A 731 -10.68 33.15 -1.15
N VAL A 732 -10.78 32.37 -0.05
CA VAL A 732 -11.00 30.94 -0.05
C VAL A 732 -12.45 30.52 0.13
N HIS A 733 -13.40 31.45 0.26
CA HIS A 733 -14.81 31.14 0.45
C HIS A 733 -15.42 30.50 -0.80
N PRO A 734 -15.97 29.29 -0.76
CA PRO A 734 -16.48 28.56 -1.93
C PRO A 734 -17.85 29.06 -2.44
N GLY A 735 -18.49 30.01 -1.74
CA GLY A 735 -19.83 30.51 -2.04
C GLY A 735 -20.06 30.86 -3.51
N PRO A 736 -19.29 31.77 -4.11
CA PRO A 736 -19.49 32.21 -5.51
C PRO A 736 -19.41 31.07 -6.54
N LEU A 737 -18.70 29.96 -6.23
CA LEU A 737 -18.64 28.79 -7.08
C LEU A 737 -19.86 27.88 -6.92
N ARG A 738 -20.59 27.99 -5.80
CA ARG A 738 -21.72 27.11 -5.42
C ARG A 738 -23.08 27.78 -5.55
N TRP A 739 -23.13 29.16 -5.49
CA TRP A 739 -24.39 29.87 -5.64
C TRP A 739 -24.91 29.67 -7.05
N ARG A 740 -26.05 29.01 -7.12
CA ARG A 740 -26.69 28.75 -8.41
C ARG A 740 -27.24 30.01 -8.99
N ARG A 741 -27.23 30.02 -10.28
CA ARG A 741 -27.73 30.96 -11.25
C ARG A 741 -29.24 31.15 -11.13
#